data_6b0e98c61d0c8e6915bd0ff52e95e135
#
_entry.id   6b0e98c61d0c8e6915bd0ff52e95e135
#
_cell.length_a   1.000
_cell.length_b   1.000
_cell.length_c   1.000
_cell.angle_alpha   90.00
_cell.angle_beta   90.00
_cell.angle_gamma   90.00
#
_symmetry.space_group_name_H-M   'P 1'
#
loop_
_entity.id
_entity.type
_entity.pdbx_description
1 polymer ?
#
loop_
_entity_poly.entity_id
_entity_poly.type
_entity_poly.pdbx_seq_one_letter_code
_entity_poly.pdbx_strand_id
1 'polypeptide(L)'
;MERLKPDTLYGAKQYLINLGVKGLGEKSVDKIIAYFEEALLDILRAEDPEALLEVPGLRKSVKEELYNALRGEGLLQEINRFLEKAGLSSRWSRTLYTTYGGAAIDVLRDNPFRLMEVDGSIPFSMCDTLRNSLGIEPNDERRIEVAILYTLKNIGDNGHSCMPADELIGMVFDMLGGFADEVAARLEELLDIGQIVATDYDGLLYIYSPNIYNAESDAAYLTQNLMADSDVITLDLESFIAGFEVKKGLQLGDAQKEAIALALQNKISLITGGPGTGKTTIIQALVEAFQQTPQNRILLCAPTGRAAKRLTEATGYEATTIHRMLMPIQGSDSYEFTKNEDDLLEADVIIVDEASMLNVQLYYSLLAAIPENAYVVIVGDVDQLPPIGAGFILRDLLDSQIIPSVRLNTIFRQKEGNRIVTNAHEINKGDMPELTSEGEFRFVEVHSVTDMMHRVVALYREALAECDDELDVQIISPMRRGGAGSVAISKTVQAAVNPQVATRSAVKINGQTYRVGDKVIQVLNNYELEVFNGEIGVIFSISKTEVCIRFMDKEVHVPMEDMSSFMLAYAITVHKSQGSEYGTVIIPFIPTYHQMLQRNLLYTAVTRARNKVILVGTKSAVQRAVTTQSGTTRYTLFKERLQGLI
;
A
#
# COMPACT_ATOMS: atom_id res chain seq x y z
N MET A 1 -29.39 -1.71 -2.26
CA MET A 1 -30.83 -2.01 -2.26
C MET A 1 -31.42 -1.23 -3.41
N GLU A 2 -31.90 -1.91 -4.47
CA GLU A 2 -32.70 -1.28 -5.50
C GLU A 2 -33.92 -0.65 -4.86
N ARG A 3 -34.11 0.66 -5.05
CA ARG A 3 -35.35 1.31 -4.69
C ARG A 3 -36.35 0.97 -5.80
N LEU A 4 -37.14 -0.08 -5.59
CA LEU A 4 -38.25 -0.41 -6.48
C LEU A 4 -39.17 0.80 -6.63
N LYS A 5 -39.50 1.17 -7.87
CA LYS A 5 -40.50 2.22 -8.14
C LYS A 5 -41.82 1.82 -7.48
N PRO A 6 -42.53 2.75 -6.82
CA PRO A 6 -43.68 2.42 -5.98
C PRO A 6 -44.87 1.94 -6.77
N ASP A 7 -45.58 0.93 -6.21
CA ASP A 7 -46.83 0.41 -6.79
C ASP A 7 -48.09 0.93 -6.08
N THR A 8 -47.90 1.70 -4.99
CA THR A 8 -48.96 2.28 -4.20
C THR A 8 -48.65 3.74 -3.84
N LEU A 9 -49.68 4.55 -3.62
CA LEU A 9 -49.51 5.95 -3.18
C LEU A 9 -48.77 6.08 -1.85
N TYR A 10 -48.92 5.13 -0.95
CA TYR A 10 -48.16 5.08 0.29
C TYR A 10 -46.65 4.83 0.01
N GLY A 11 -46.36 3.89 -0.90
CA GLY A 11 -45.02 3.65 -1.38
C GLY A 11 -44.39 4.88 -2.08
N ALA A 12 -45.21 5.60 -2.88
CA ALA A 12 -44.79 6.84 -3.53
C ALA A 12 -44.44 7.94 -2.52
N LYS A 13 -45.22 8.06 -1.42
CA LYS A 13 -44.90 8.99 -0.34
C LYS A 13 -43.55 8.71 0.29
N GLN A 14 -43.28 7.47 0.67
CA GLN A 14 -42.02 7.07 1.28
C GLN A 14 -40.85 7.21 0.29
N TYR A 15 -41.07 6.88 -0.98
CA TYR A 15 -40.07 7.02 -2.03
C TYR A 15 -39.63 8.48 -2.21
N LEU A 16 -40.57 9.42 -2.37
CA LEU A 16 -40.32 10.85 -2.52
C LEU A 16 -39.61 11.47 -1.29
N ILE A 17 -40.02 11.09 -0.07
CA ILE A 17 -39.35 11.54 1.16
C ILE A 17 -37.90 11.04 1.20
N ASN A 18 -37.65 9.77 0.80
CA ASN A 18 -36.35 9.15 0.83
C ASN A 18 -35.40 9.63 -0.28
N LEU A 19 -35.85 10.43 -1.26
CA LEU A 19 -34.98 11.09 -2.24
C LEU A 19 -34.04 12.12 -1.60
N GLY A 20 -34.40 12.60 -0.37
CA GLY A 20 -33.53 13.53 0.36
C GLY A 20 -33.47 14.94 -0.23
N VAL A 21 -34.44 15.32 -1.08
CA VAL A 21 -34.52 16.65 -1.70
C VAL A 21 -34.74 17.73 -0.64
N LYS A 22 -33.87 18.73 -0.59
CA LYS A 22 -33.89 19.79 0.39
C LYS A 22 -35.17 20.63 0.25
N GLY A 23 -35.97 20.68 1.34
CA GLY A 23 -37.26 21.39 1.36
C GLY A 23 -38.45 20.57 0.89
N LEU A 24 -38.29 19.31 0.51
CA LEU A 24 -39.35 18.35 0.21
C LEU A 24 -39.72 17.56 1.47
N GLY A 25 -40.45 18.20 2.39
CA GLY A 25 -40.97 17.54 3.59
C GLY A 25 -42.33 16.86 3.33
N GLU A 26 -42.86 16.11 4.34
CA GLU A 26 -44.12 15.37 4.24
C GLU A 26 -45.28 16.20 3.68
N LYS A 27 -45.46 17.45 4.17
CA LYS A 27 -46.51 18.35 3.67
C LYS A 27 -46.38 18.71 2.20
N SER A 28 -45.18 18.74 1.68
CA SER A 28 -44.92 19.00 0.25
C SER A 28 -45.20 17.76 -0.59
N VAL A 29 -44.86 16.59 -0.08
CA VAL A 29 -45.17 15.31 -0.72
C VAL A 29 -46.67 15.04 -0.72
N ASP A 30 -47.37 15.35 0.35
CA ASP A 30 -48.85 15.23 0.40
C ASP A 30 -49.53 16.13 -0.65
N LYS A 31 -48.99 17.33 -0.94
CA LYS A 31 -49.50 18.18 -2.04
C LYS A 31 -49.28 17.56 -3.42
N ILE A 32 -48.11 16.91 -3.65
CA ILE A 32 -47.84 16.21 -4.90
C ILE A 32 -48.83 15.06 -5.09
N ILE A 33 -49.05 14.26 -4.03
CA ILE A 33 -50.00 13.14 -4.06
C ILE A 33 -51.41 13.63 -4.31
N ALA A 34 -51.86 14.70 -3.62
CA ALA A 34 -53.17 15.26 -3.81
C ALA A 34 -53.42 15.88 -5.20
N TYR A 35 -52.33 16.32 -5.88
CA TYR A 35 -52.44 16.92 -7.20
C TYR A 35 -52.53 15.89 -8.32
N PHE A 36 -51.77 14.80 -8.21
CA PHE A 36 -51.69 13.78 -9.26
C PHE A 36 -52.51 12.53 -8.97
N GLU A 37 -52.89 12.30 -7.70
CA GLU A 37 -53.58 11.09 -7.25
C GLU A 37 -52.91 9.82 -7.79
N GLU A 38 -53.64 8.86 -8.38
CA GLU A 38 -53.07 7.61 -8.93
C GLU A 38 -52.12 7.84 -10.13
N ALA A 39 -52.28 8.93 -10.87
CA ALA A 39 -51.41 9.29 -11.97
C ALA A 39 -49.94 9.54 -11.55
N LEU A 40 -49.71 9.83 -10.24
CA LEU A 40 -48.38 9.98 -9.67
C LEU A 40 -47.52 8.72 -9.89
N LEU A 41 -48.15 7.55 -9.78
CA LEU A 41 -47.42 6.28 -9.96
C LEU A 41 -46.86 6.12 -11.39
N ASP A 42 -47.61 6.57 -12.36
CA ASP A 42 -47.20 6.53 -13.78
C ASP A 42 -46.13 7.60 -14.07
N ILE A 43 -46.26 8.80 -13.45
CA ILE A 43 -45.25 9.87 -13.53
C ILE A 43 -43.93 9.42 -12.92
N LEU A 44 -43.96 8.76 -11.75
CA LEU A 44 -42.74 8.24 -11.10
C LEU A 44 -42.12 7.05 -11.85
N ARG A 45 -42.92 6.36 -12.71
CA ARG A 45 -42.44 5.28 -13.59
C ARG A 45 -41.94 5.81 -14.92
N ALA A 46 -42.35 7.00 -15.33
CA ALA A 46 -41.89 7.62 -16.56
C ALA A 46 -40.39 7.91 -16.56
N GLU A 47 -39.76 7.91 -17.72
CA GLU A 47 -38.36 8.27 -17.89
C GLU A 47 -38.11 9.77 -17.69
N ASP A 48 -39.13 10.59 -17.98
CA ASP A 48 -39.13 12.04 -17.82
C ASP A 48 -40.22 12.51 -16.86
N PRO A 49 -39.89 12.89 -15.62
CA PRO A 49 -40.85 13.34 -14.62
C PRO A 49 -41.20 14.84 -14.75
N GLU A 50 -41.18 15.42 -15.95
CA GLU A 50 -41.40 16.84 -16.21
C GLU A 50 -42.73 17.36 -15.63
N ALA A 51 -43.74 16.50 -15.60
CA ALA A 51 -45.05 16.82 -15.01
C ALA A 51 -44.98 17.29 -13.52
N LEU A 52 -43.93 16.86 -12.77
CA LEU A 52 -43.74 17.30 -11.38
C LEU A 52 -43.36 18.78 -11.26
N LEU A 53 -42.91 19.42 -12.34
CA LEU A 53 -42.65 20.86 -12.36
C LEU A 53 -43.94 21.70 -12.33
N GLU A 54 -45.09 21.11 -12.69
CA GLU A 54 -46.39 21.80 -12.75
C GLU A 54 -47.12 21.85 -11.40
N VAL A 55 -46.70 21.10 -10.37
CA VAL A 55 -47.38 21.01 -9.08
C VAL A 55 -47.56 22.39 -8.44
N PRO A 56 -48.83 22.84 -8.18
CA PRO A 56 -49.07 24.14 -7.58
C PRO A 56 -48.61 24.21 -6.12
N GLY A 57 -48.11 25.38 -5.69
CA GLY A 57 -47.77 25.63 -4.31
C GLY A 57 -46.47 25.00 -3.79
N LEU A 58 -45.66 24.43 -4.68
CA LEU A 58 -44.27 24.10 -4.41
C LEU A 58 -43.35 25.23 -4.88
N ARG A 59 -42.26 25.48 -4.13
CA ARG A 59 -41.24 26.44 -4.53
C ARG A 59 -40.52 25.94 -5.78
N LYS A 60 -40.17 26.87 -6.70
CA LYS A 60 -39.49 26.55 -7.97
C LYS A 60 -38.21 25.72 -7.73
N SER A 61 -37.40 26.11 -6.75
CA SER A 61 -36.14 25.39 -6.44
C SER A 61 -36.39 23.94 -5.97
N VAL A 62 -37.47 23.68 -5.21
CA VAL A 62 -37.81 22.31 -4.77
C VAL A 62 -38.29 21.46 -5.95
N LYS A 63 -39.03 22.05 -6.88
CA LYS A 63 -39.49 21.37 -8.10
C LYS A 63 -38.31 20.96 -8.97
N GLU A 64 -37.38 21.88 -9.19
CA GLU A 64 -36.16 21.64 -10.00
C GLU A 64 -35.25 20.59 -9.37
N GLU A 65 -35.01 20.65 -8.04
CA GLU A 65 -34.24 19.63 -7.32
C GLU A 65 -34.92 18.26 -7.35
N LEU A 66 -36.27 18.20 -7.20
CA LEU A 66 -37.03 16.95 -7.30
C LEU A 66 -36.95 16.34 -8.69
N TYR A 67 -37.13 17.17 -9.73
CA TYR A 67 -37.00 16.76 -11.11
C TYR A 67 -35.61 16.19 -11.40
N ASN A 68 -34.57 16.91 -11.02
CA ASN A 68 -33.18 16.47 -11.20
C ASN A 68 -32.86 15.17 -10.44
N ALA A 69 -33.35 15.03 -9.21
CA ALA A 69 -33.16 13.81 -8.42
C ALA A 69 -33.82 12.59 -9.07
N LEU A 70 -35.05 12.74 -9.56
CA LEU A 70 -35.79 11.65 -10.23
C LEU A 70 -35.19 11.30 -11.59
N ARG A 71 -34.77 12.31 -12.36
CA ARG A 71 -34.07 12.12 -13.63
C ARG A 71 -32.72 11.43 -13.42
N GLY A 72 -31.98 11.81 -12.38
CA GLY A 72 -30.74 11.14 -11.99
C GLY A 72 -30.94 9.66 -11.62
N GLU A 73 -32.01 9.32 -10.88
CA GLU A 73 -32.34 7.91 -10.60
C GLU A 73 -32.74 7.13 -11.86
N GLY A 74 -33.45 7.76 -12.80
CA GLY A 74 -33.78 7.16 -14.10
C GLY A 74 -32.51 6.79 -14.88
N LEU A 75 -31.59 7.74 -15.02
CA LEU A 75 -30.31 7.53 -15.70
C LEU A 75 -29.45 6.46 -15.02
N LEU A 76 -29.42 6.44 -13.67
CA LEU A 76 -28.73 5.37 -12.95
C LEU A 76 -29.31 3.97 -13.24
N GLN A 77 -30.64 3.86 -13.36
CA GLN A 77 -31.29 2.59 -13.73
C GLN A 77 -30.99 2.19 -15.18
N GLU A 78 -30.86 3.15 -16.09
CA GLU A 78 -30.43 2.88 -17.47
C GLU A 78 -28.99 2.39 -17.54
N ILE A 79 -28.08 3.04 -16.82
CA ILE A 79 -26.69 2.60 -16.70
C ILE A 79 -26.62 1.18 -16.09
N ASN A 80 -27.39 0.91 -15.02
CA ASN A 80 -27.48 -0.42 -14.43
C ASN A 80 -27.91 -1.47 -15.47
N ARG A 81 -29.00 -1.23 -16.18
CA ARG A 81 -29.52 -2.14 -17.22
C ARG A 81 -28.51 -2.34 -18.37
N PHE A 82 -27.81 -1.28 -18.74
CA PHE A 82 -26.78 -1.35 -19.78
C PHE A 82 -25.62 -2.26 -19.34
N LEU A 83 -25.09 -2.08 -18.12
CA LEU A 83 -24.02 -2.93 -17.58
C LEU A 83 -24.47 -4.39 -17.40
N GLU A 84 -25.67 -4.61 -16.86
CA GLU A 84 -26.23 -5.96 -16.66
C GLU A 84 -26.44 -6.72 -17.98
N LYS A 85 -26.90 -6.05 -19.04
CA LYS A 85 -26.99 -6.64 -20.37
C LYS A 85 -25.63 -7.08 -20.93
N ALA A 86 -24.56 -6.38 -20.56
CA ALA A 86 -23.19 -6.75 -20.90
C ALA A 86 -22.61 -7.82 -19.95
N GLY A 87 -23.37 -8.31 -18.96
CA GLY A 87 -22.89 -9.27 -17.97
C GLY A 87 -22.01 -8.65 -16.88
N LEU A 88 -22.06 -7.33 -16.69
CA LEU A 88 -21.24 -6.59 -15.74
C LEU A 88 -22.05 -6.22 -14.49
N SER A 89 -21.34 -6.05 -13.37
CA SER A 89 -21.94 -5.60 -12.11
C SER A 89 -22.33 -4.13 -12.17
N SER A 90 -23.52 -3.80 -11.66
CA SER A 90 -24.02 -2.43 -11.54
C SER A 90 -23.34 -1.58 -10.45
N ARG A 91 -22.36 -2.12 -9.72
CA ARG A 91 -21.67 -1.41 -8.62
C ARG A 91 -21.02 -0.09 -9.03
N TRP A 92 -20.61 0.06 -10.30
CA TRP A 92 -19.96 1.27 -10.83
C TRP A 92 -20.93 2.29 -11.43
N SER A 93 -22.22 1.98 -11.50
CA SER A 93 -23.21 2.85 -12.16
C SER A 93 -23.23 4.25 -11.55
N ARG A 94 -23.12 4.35 -10.22
CA ARG A 94 -23.07 5.65 -9.54
C ARG A 94 -21.83 6.44 -9.90
N THR A 95 -20.66 5.80 -9.93
CA THR A 95 -19.40 6.45 -10.29
C THR A 95 -19.44 6.89 -11.77
N LEU A 96 -19.92 6.03 -12.67
CA LEU A 96 -20.15 6.38 -14.08
C LEU A 96 -21.07 7.59 -14.23
N TYR A 97 -22.18 7.62 -13.51
CA TYR A 97 -23.08 8.76 -13.52
C TYR A 97 -22.42 10.04 -12.98
N THR A 98 -21.63 9.92 -11.93
CA THR A 98 -20.91 11.07 -11.37
C THR A 98 -19.86 11.60 -12.33
N THR A 99 -19.17 10.71 -13.07
CA THR A 99 -18.10 11.08 -14.01
C THR A 99 -18.63 11.62 -15.33
N TYR A 100 -19.62 10.95 -15.94
CA TYR A 100 -20.10 11.26 -17.30
C TYR A 100 -21.55 11.76 -17.39
N GLY A 101 -22.26 11.79 -16.27
CA GLY A 101 -23.66 12.23 -16.21
C GLY A 101 -24.57 11.40 -17.12
N GLY A 102 -25.43 12.08 -17.86
CA GLY A 102 -26.34 11.47 -18.84
C GLY A 102 -25.67 10.89 -20.07
N ALA A 103 -24.42 11.27 -20.35
CA ALA A 103 -23.65 10.76 -21.49
C ALA A 103 -22.96 9.41 -21.22
N ALA A 104 -23.04 8.86 -20.00
CA ALA A 104 -22.28 7.68 -19.59
C ALA A 104 -22.43 6.48 -20.54
N ILE A 105 -23.64 6.19 -21.01
CA ILE A 105 -23.91 5.06 -21.90
C ILE A 105 -23.31 5.32 -23.29
N ASP A 106 -23.45 6.54 -23.82
CA ASP A 106 -22.95 6.88 -25.16
C ASP A 106 -21.42 6.90 -25.16
N VAL A 107 -20.79 7.41 -24.09
CA VAL A 107 -19.34 7.34 -23.89
C VAL A 107 -18.84 5.90 -23.89
N LEU A 108 -19.52 5.00 -23.17
CA LEU A 108 -19.12 3.59 -23.12
C LEU A 108 -19.46 2.81 -24.41
N ARG A 109 -20.47 3.22 -25.17
CA ARG A 109 -20.76 2.64 -26.52
C ARG A 109 -19.71 3.05 -27.54
N ASP A 110 -19.26 4.30 -27.48
CA ASP A 110 -18.18 4.79 -28.32
C ASP A 110 -16.84 4.14 -27.95
N ASN A 111 -16.48 4.16 -26.68
CA ASN A 111 -15.24 3.57 -26.18
C ASN A 111 -15.46 2.83 -24.85
N PRO A 112 -15.63 1.49 -24.86
CA PRO A 112 -15.87 0.69 -23.66
C PRO A 112 -14.69 0.70 -22.68
N PHE A 113 -13.48 1.04 -23.13
CA PHE A 113 -12.28 1.08 -22.31
C PHE A 113 -12.22 2.30 -21.38
N ARG A 114 -13.04 3.33 -21.65
CA ARG A 114 -13.25 4.46 -20.73
C ARG A 114 -13.87 4.05 -19.39
N LEU A 115 -14.38 2.83 -19.29
CA LEU A 115 -14.78 2.27 -18.01
C LEU A 115 -13.63 2.23 -17.00
N MET A 116 -12.38 2.06 -17.44
CA MET A 116 -11.20 2.04 -16.58
C MET A 116 -10.83 3.43 -16.04
N GLU A 117 -11.23 4.51 -16.71
CA GLU A 117 -11.02 5.89 -16.25
C GLU A 117 -11.87 6.21 -15.02
N VAL A 118 -12.98 5.50 -14.84
CA VAL A 118 -13.95 5.71 -13.74
C VAL A 118 -13.44 5.19 -12.41
N ASP A 119 -12.76 4.06 -12.44
CA ASP A 119 -12.12 3.43 -11.29
C ASP A 119 -10.92 2.61 -11.78
N GLY A 120 -9.72 3.04 -11.43
CA GLY A 120 -8.47 2.39 -11.82
C GLY A 120 -8.31 0.93 -11.34
N SER A 121 -9.24 0.43 -10.52
CA SER A 121 -9.28 -0.98 -10.10
C SER A 121 -10.07 -1.87 -11.07
N ILE A 122 -10.70 -1.31 -12.11
CA ILE A 122 -11.46 -2.06 -13.11
C ILE A 122 -10.47 -2.81 -14.00
N PRO A 123 -10.56 -4.16 -14.08
CA PRO A 123 -9.62 -4.93 -14.87
C PRO A 123 -9.95 -4.82 -16.37
N PHE A 124 -8.92 -4.88 -17.21
CA PHE A 124 -9.05 -4.89 -18.69
C PHE A 124 -10.08 -5.90 -19.18
N SER A 125 -10.12 -7.11 -18.62
CA SER A 125 -11.06 -8.18 -18.99
C SER A 125 -12.54 -7.76 -18.88
N MET A 126 -12.86 -6.81 -18.01
CA MET A 126 -14.22 -6.31 -17.84
C MET A 126 -14.59 -5.36 -18.99
N CYS A 127 -13.67 -4.48 -19.38
CA CYS A 127 -13.84 -3.59 -20.54
C CYS A 127 -13.92 -4.41 -21.84
N ASP A 128 -13.12 -5.48 -21.93
CA ASP A 128 -13.16 -6.40 -23.07
C ASP A 128 -14.47 -7.20 -23.14
N THR A 129 -15.07 -7.54 -22.00
CA THR A 129 -16.42 -8.12 -21.93
C THR A 129 -17.47 -7.12 -22.46
N LEU A 130 -17.39 -5.85 -22.06
CA LEU A 130 -18.27 -4.78 -22.55
C LEU A 130 -18.10 -4.59 -24.07
N ARG A 131 -16.85 -4.47 -24.55
CA ARG A 131 -16.50 -4.40 -25.97
C ARG A 131 -17.16 -5.52 -26.77
N ASN A 132 -17.02 -6.75 -26.27
CA ASN A 132 -17.60 -7.93 -26.94
C ASN A 132 -19.12 -7.87 -27.01
N SER A 133 -19.80 -7.40 -25.97
CA SER A 133 -21.24 -7.22 -25.91
C SER A 133 -21.76 -6.13 -26.90
N LEU A 134 -20.89 -5.17 -27.22
CA LEU A 134 -21.17 -4.09 -28.19
C LEU A 134 -20.84 -4.47 -29.64
N GLY A 135 -20.24 -5.65 -29.87
CA GLY A 135 -19.86 -6.12 -31.19
C GLY A 135 -18.69 -5.37 -31.83
N ILE A 136 -17.83 -4.74 -31.02
CA ILE A 136 -16.62 -4.06 -31.49
C ILE A 136 -15.55 -5.12 -31.78
N GLU A 137 -14.87 -4.98 -32.92
CA GLU A 137 -13.91 -5.95 -33.42
C GLU A 137 -12.76 -6.24 -32.47
N PRO A 138 -12.22 -7.48 -32.44
CA PRO A 138 -11.13 -7.86 -31.55
C PRO A 138 -9.81 -7.12 -31.80
N ASN A 139 -9.58 -6.60 -33.01
CA ASN A 139 -8.40 -5.85 -33.42
C ASN A 139 -8.60 -4.32 -33.39
N ASP A 140 -9.62 -3.82 -32.71
CA ASP A 140 -9.84 -2.37 -32.51
C ASP A 140 -8.59 -1.72 -31.93
N GLU A 141 -8.11 -0.66 -32.55
CA GLU A 141 -6.87 0.04 -32.16
C GLU A 141 -6.91 0.54 -30.69
N ARG A 142 -8.08 0.99 -30.23
CA ARG A 142 -8.29 1.43 -28.84
C ARG A 142 -8.13 0.27 -27.85
N ARG A 143 -8.54 -0.96 -28.24
CA ARG A 143 -8.33 -2.17 -27.45
C ARG A 143 -6.85 -2.48 -27.28
N ILE A 144 -6.11 -2.40 -28.38
CA ILE A 144 -4.66 -2.68 -28.40
C ILE A 144 -3.92 -1.63 -27.58
N GLU A 145 -4.21 -0.35 -27.79
CA GLU A 145 -3.65 0.77 -27.02
C GLU A 145 -3.85 0.59 -25.53
N VAL A 146 -5.10 0.40 -25.11
CA VAL A 146 -5.41 0.25 -23.68
C VAL A 146 -4.79 -1.03 -23.11
N ALA A 147 -4.67 -2.11 -23.88
CA ALA A 147 -3.97 -3.31 -23.43
C ALA A 147 -2.48 -3.05 -23.16
N ILE A 148 -1.79 -2.29 -24.03
CA ILE A 148 -0.38 -1.89 -23.84
C ILE A 148 -0.24 -1.06 -22.56
N LEU A 149 -1.04 0.02 -22.43
CA LEU A 149 -0.96 0.92 -21.26
C LEU A 149 -1.35 0.21 -19.96
N TYR A 150 -2.35 -0.66 -19.99
CA TYR A 150 -2.75 -1.47 -18.83
C TYR A 150 -1.66 -2.47 -18.44
N THR A 151 -0.99 -3.09 -19.40
CA THR A 151 0.14 -3.99 -19.14
C THR A 151 1.30 -3.23 -18.51
N LEU A 152 1.67 -2.06 -19.03
CA LEU A 152 2.71 -1.21 -18.45
C LEU A 152 2.37 -0.79 -17.01
N LYS A 153 1.13 -0.43 -16.74
CA LYS A 153 0.67 -0.14 -15.37
C LYS A 153 0.82 -1.37 -14.46
N ASN A 154 0.38 -2.54 -14.90
CA ASN A 154 0.45 -3.76 -14.11
C ASN A 154 1.90 -4.18 -13.82
N ILE A 155 2.83 -4.05 -14.76
CA ILE A 155 4.24 -4.33 -14.52
C ILE A 155 4.84 -3.34 -13.51
N GLY A 156 4.43 -2.07 -13.55
CA GLY A 156 4.78 -1.07 -12.54
C GLY A 156 4.28 -1.46 -11.14
N ASP A 157 3.03 -1.87 -11.02
CA ASP A 157 2.44 -2.37 -9.77
C ASP A 157 3.15 -3.63 -9.25
N ASN A 158 3.70 -4.45 -10.15
CA ASN A 158 4.52 -5.62 -9.83
C ASN A 158 6.01 -5.28 -9.56
N GLY A 159 6.38 -4.02 -9.65
CA GLY A 159 7.67 -3.49 -9.23
C GLY A 159 8.68 -3.21 -10.33
N HIS A 160 8.38 -3.49 -11.59
CA HIS A 160 9.25 -3.13 -12.70
C HIS A 160 9.14 -1.63 -13.03
N SER A 161 10.24 -0.96 -13.36
CA SER A 161 10.21 0.39 -13.92
C SER A 161 9.92 0.38 -15.42
N CYS A 162 10.41 -0.64 -16.10
CA CYS A 162 10.33 -0.81 -17.55
C CYS A 162 10.15 -2.28 -17.93
N MET A 163 9.98 -2.53 -19.22
CA MET A 163 9.93 -3.87 -19.79
C MET A 163 10.60 -3.89 -21.17
N PRO A 164 11.40 -4.92 -21.51
CA PRO A 164 11.85 -5.12 -22.89
C PRO A 164 10.67 -5.16 -23.86
N ALA A 165 10.79 -4.49 -25.01
CA ALA A 165 9.70 -4.35 -25.98
C ALA A 165 9.12 -5.71 -26.41
N ASP A 166 9.98 -6.69 -26.70
CA ASP A 166 9.57 -8.02 -27.13
C ASP A 166 8.75 -8.75 -26.03
N GLU A 167 9.15 -8.61 -24.77
CA GLU A 167 8.42 -9.20 -23.63
C GLU A 167 7.07 -8.50 -23.45
N LEU A 168 7.03 -7.17 -23.56
CA LEU A 168 5.79 -6.40 -23.50
C LEU A 168 4.82 -6.81 -24.58
N ILE A 169 5.28 -6.92 -25.83
CA ILE A 169 4.48 -7.38 -26.98
C ILE A 169 3.94 -8.79 -26.70
N GLY A 170 4.78 -9.69 -26.17
CA GLY A 170 4.38 -11.05 -25.81
C GLY A 170 3.29 -11.08 -24.74
N MET A 171 3.40 -10.27 -23.70
CA MET A 171 2.39 -10.17 -22.62
C MET A 171 1.07 -9.61 -23.14
N VAL A 172 1.11 -8.60 -24.00
CA VAL A 172 -0.08 -8.01 -24.62
C VAL A 172 -0.73 -8.99 -25.61
N PHE A 173 0.07 -9.70 -26.41
CA PHE A 173 -0.39 -10.77 -27.30
C PHE A 173 -1.16 -11.85 -26.53
N ASP A 174 -0.62 -12.32 -25.41
CA ASP A 174 -1.29 -13.33 -24.57
C ASP A 174 -2.61 -12.79 -23.97
N MET A 175 -2.63 -11.52 -23.56
CA MET A 175 -3.83 -10.86 -23.03
C MET A 175 -4.92 -10.70 -24.09
N LEU A 176 -4.55 -10.33 -25.30
CA LEU A 176 -5.48 -10.10 -26.42
C LEU A 176 -5.90 -11.40 -27.12
N GLY A 177 -5.11 -12.47 -26.98
CA GLY A 177 -5.27 -13.73 -27.71
C GLY A 177 -4.81 -13.66 -29.16
N GLY A 178 -3.85 -12.79 -29.48
CA GLY A 178 -3.32 -12.59 -30.84
C GLY A 178 -2.85 -11.16 -31.11
N PHE A 179 -2.67 -10.81 -32.37
CA PHE A 179 -2.42 -9.45 -32.89
C PHE A 179 -1.02 -8.90 -32.64
N ALA A 180 0.04 -9.72 -32.72
CA ALA A 180 1.42 -9.29 -32.43
C ALA A 180 1.89 -8.14 -33.34
N ASP A 181 1.60 -8.20 -34.64
CA ASP A 181 2.02 -7.18 -35.59
C ASP A 181 1.30 -5.84 -35.34
N GLU A 182 0.00 -5.88 -35.02
CA GLU A 182 -0.78 -4.70 -34.67
C GLU A 182 -0.34 -4.12 -33.32
N VAL A 183 0.03 -4.96 -32.35
CA VAL A 183 0.58 -4.51 -31.06
C VAL A 183 1.93 -3.81 -31.29
N ALA A 184 2.81 -4.36 -32.11
CA ALA A 184 4.10 -3.74 -32.44
C ALA A 184 3.92 -2.38 -33.14
N ALA A 185 3.03 -2.32 -34.16
CA ALA A 185 2.73 -1.07 -34.86
C ALA A 185 2.14 -0.01 -33.91
N ARG A 186 1.19 -0.40 -33.04
CA ARG A 186 0.59 0.52 -32.09
C ARG A 186 1.58 1.00 -31.03
N LEU A 187 2.53 0.15 -30.64
CA LEU A 187 3.59 0.53 -29.71
C LEU A 187 4.50 1.62 -30.32
N GLU A 188 4.84 1.54 -31.61
CA GLU A 188 5.59 2.58 -32.32
C GLU A 188 4.81 3.91 -32.37
N GLU A 189 3.51 3.87 -32.65
CA GLU A 189 2.67 5.07 -32.65
C GLU A 189 2.60 5.73 -31.27
N LEU A 190 2.47 4.92 -30.19
CA LEU A 190 2.45 5.42 -28.81
C LEU A 190 3.78 6.06 -28.39
N LEU A 191 4.90 5.57 -28.92
CA LEU A 191 6.21 6.21 -28.77
C LEU A 191 6.27 7.55 -29.49
N ASP A 192 5.80 7.62 -30.75
CA ASP A 192 5.82 8.84 -31.56
C ASP A 192 4.99 9.97 -30.95
N ILE A 193 3.86 9.65 -30.30
CA ILE A 193 3.01 10.65 -29.62
C ILE A 193 3.39 10.87 -28.15
N GLY A 194 4.42 10.19 -27.64
CA GLY A 194 4.94 10.37 -26.27
C GLY A 194 4.05 9.82 -25.16
N GLN A 195 3.11 8.92 -25.47
CA GLN A 195 2.30 8.23 -24.44
C GLN A 195 3.08 7.14 -23.70
N ILE A 196 4.15 6.66 -24.29
CA ILE A 196 5.14 5.78 -23.69
C ILE A 196 6.55 6.29 -24.04
N VAL A 197 7.55 5.87 -23.29
CA VAL A 197 8.95 6.27 -23.52
C VAL A 197 9.81 5.03 -23.68
N ALA A 198 10.82 5.10 -24.55
CA ALA A 198 11.77 4.03 -24.76
C ALA A 198 13.20 4.44 -24.40
N THR A 199 13.98 3.49 -23.92
CA THR A 199 15.42 3.60 -23.71
C THR A 199 16.11 2.39 -24.30
N ASP A 200 17.14 2.63 -25.14
CA ASP A 200 18.02 1.57 -25.62
C ASP A 200 19.12 1.31 -24.60
N TYR A 201 19.28 0.07 -24.21
CA TYR A 201 20.39 -0.36 -23.36
C TYR A 201 20.77 -1.80 -23.69
N ASP A 202 22.06 -2.05 -23.91
CA ASP A 202 22.65 -3.36 -24.27
C ASP A 202 21.95 -4.03 -25.46
N GLY A 203 21.52 -3.23 -26.46
CA GLY A 203 20.84 -3.68 -27.67
C GLY A 203 19.39 -4.12 -27.48
N LEU A 204 18.79 -3.85 -26.32
CA LEU A 204 17.38 -4.07 -26.02
C LEU A 204 16.66 -2.73 -25.85
N LEU A 205 15.45 -2.63 -26.41
CA LEU A 205 14.59 -1.47 -26.26
C LEU A 205 13.68 -1.68 -25.03
N TYR A 206 13.82 -0.83 -24.01
CA TYR A 206 13.03 -0.88 -22.78
C TYR A 206 11.92 0.16 -22.82
N ILE A 207 10.71 -0.27 -22.62
CA ILE A 207 9.50 0.56 -22.67
C ILE A 207 9.07 0.95 -21.25
N TYR A 208 8.74 2.22 -21.07
CA TYR A 208 8.30 2.84 -19.82
C TYR A 208 6.97 3.55 -19.96
N SER A 209 6.24 3.68 -18.84
CA SER A 209 5.29 4.79 -18.71
C SER A 209 6.05 6.10 -18.43
N PRO A 210 5.61 7.26 -18.99
CA PRO A 210 6.36 8.52 -18.89
C PRO A 210 6.67 8.96 -17.46
N ASN A 211 5.71 8.82 -16.55
CA ASN A 211 5.88 9.21 -15.15
C ASN A 211 6.96 8.39 -14.42
N ILE A 212 7.09 7.09 -14.73
CA ILE A 212 8.14 6.25 -14.13
C ILE A 212 9.50 6.54 -14.78
N TYR A 213 9.53 6.75 -16.10
CA TYR A 213 10.74 7.15 -16.81
C TYR A 213 11.34 8.45 -16.24
N ASN A 214 10.51 9.48 -16.11
CA ASN A 214 10.95 10.76 -15.58
C ASN A 214 11.43 10.61 -14.14
N ALA A 215 10.64 9.94 -13.28
CA ALA A 215 11.03 9.72 -11.89
C ALA A 215 12.37 8.95 -11.75
N GLU A 216 12.61 7.95 -12.61
CA GLU A 216 13.86 7.18 -12.57
C GLU A 216 15.06 8.00 -13.10
N SER A 217 14.87 8.74 -14.18
CA SER A 217 15.92 9.59 -14.77
C SER A 217 16.30 10.74 -13.85
N ASP A 218 15.28 11.45 -13.34
CA ASP A 218 15.50 12.62 -12.49
C ASP A 218 16.07 12.21 -11.12
N ALA A 219 15.62 11.07 -10.56
CA ALA A 219 16.21 10.52 -9.34
C ALA A 219 17.69 10.17 -9.51
N ALA A 220 18.07 9.60 -10.65
CA ALA A 220 19.48 9.31 -10.94
C ALA A 220 20.32 10.60 -11.06
N TYR A 221 19.80 11.58 -11.80
CA TYR A 221 20.44 12.90 -11.94
C TYR A 221 20.61 13.62 -10.58
N LEU A 222 19.57 13.70 -9.77
CA LEU A 222 19.63 14.33 -8.45
C LEU A 222 20.59 13.59 -7.50
N THR A 223 20.62 12.26 -7.57
CA THR A 223 21.57 11.46 -6.79
C THR A 223 23.02 11.76 -7.18
N GLN A 224 23.32 11.86 -8.50
CA GLN A 224 24.63 12.22 -9.00
C GLN A 224 25.04 13.64 -8.58
N ASN A 225 24.12 14.61 -8.60
CA ASN A 225 24.37 15.97 -8.15
C ASN A 225 24.76 16.02 -6.67
N LEU A 226 24.06 15.28 -5.80
CA LEU A 226 24.42 15.18 -4.39
C LEU A 226 25.83 14.59 -4.17
N MET A 227 26.29 13.71 -5.07
CA MET A 227 27.65 13.14 -5.00
C MET A 227 28.75 14.09 -5.46
N ALA A 228 28.42 15.06 -6.32
CA ALA A 228 29.41 15.96 -6.90
C ALA A 228 29.98 16.98 -5.91
N ASP A 229 29.28 17.24 -4.81
CA ASP A 229 29.69 18.17 -3.76
C ASP A 229 30.58 17.48 -2.70
N SER A 230 31.69 18.11 -2.33
CA SER A 230 32.77 17.54 -1.52
C SER A 230 32.98 18.22 -0.16
N ASP A 231 32.01 18.94 0.34
CA ASP A 231 32.14 19.54 1.68
C ASP A 231 32.24 18.45 2.77
N VAL A 232 33.39 18.38 3.42
CA VAL A 232 33.64 17.41 4.48
C VAL A 232 33.38 18.05 5.86
N ILE A 233 32.58 17.41 6.66
CA ILE A 233 32.32 17.84 8.04
C ILE A 233 33.57 17.60 8.89
N THR A 234 34.03 18.65 9.55
CA THR A 234 35.15 18.55 10.51
C THR A 234 34.63 18.24 11.91
N LEU A 235 34.78 17.00 12.33
CA LEU A 235 34.48 16.54 13.69
C LEU A 235 35.63 15.64 14.16
N ASP A 236 36.10 15.78 15.41
CA ASP A 236 37.00 14.80 16.01
C ASP A 236 36.23 13.48 16.27
N LEU A 237 36.24 12.63 15.27
CA LEU A 237 35.47 11.39 15.25
C LEU A 237 35.90 10.40 16.33
N GLU A 238 37.22 10.34 16.67
CA GLU A 238 37.71 9.43 17.71
C GLU A 238 37.20 9.84 19.08
N SER A 239 37.32 11.12 19.41
CA SER A 239 36.79 11.66 20.65
C SER A 239 35.27 11.56 20.75
N PHE A 240 34.56 11.80 19.63
CA PHE A 240 33.10 11.64 19.55
C PHE A 240 32.67 10.19 19.84
N ILE A 241 33.28 9.21 19.14
CA ILE A 241 32.95 7.79 19.31
C ILE A 241 33.22 7.34 20.73
N ALA A 242 34.40 7.66 21.29
CA ALA A 242 34.74 7.30 22.67
C ALA A 242 33.72 7.88 23.67
N GLY A 243 33.33 9.14 23.50
CA GLY A 243 32.30 9.79 24.33
C GLY A 243 30.92 9.15 24.19
N PHE A 244 30.50 8.81 22.97
CA PHE A 244 29.24 8.15 22.71
C PHE A 244 29.18 6.74 23.33
N GLU A 245 30.24 5.93 23.15
CA GLU A 245 30.36 4.60 23.75
C GLU A 245 30.26 4.64 25.30
N VAL A 246 30.94 5.57 25.94
CA VAL A 246 30.85 5.77 27.40
C VAL A 246 29.45 6.20 27.82
N LYS A 247 28.86 7.20 27.14
CA LYS A 247 27.52 7.71 27.44
C LYS A 247 26.44 6.64 27.32
N LYS A 248 26.55 5.74 26.34
CA LYS A 248 25.55 4.69 26.06
C LYS A 248 25.87 3.35 26.75
N GLY A 249 27.07 3.19 27.31
CA GLY A 249 27.51 1.95 27.96
C GLY A 249 27.63 0.78 26.95
N LEU A 250 28.06 1.06 25.73
CA LEU A 250 28.21 0.07 24.64
C LEU A 250 29.54 0.27 23.93
N GLN A 251 29.92 -0.70 23.10
CA GLN A 251 31.03 -0.58 22.16
C GLN A 251 30.52 -0.72 20.74
N LEU A 252 30.94 0.19 19.87
CA LEU A 252 30.62 0.14 18.45
C LEU A 252 31.62 -0.78 17.73
N GLY A 253 31.10 -1.61 16.83
CA GLY A 253 31.96 -2.41 15.96
C GLY A 253 32.61 -1.58 14.85
N ASP A 254 33.66 -2.12 14.22
CA ASP A 254 34.44 -1.40 13.19
C ASP A 254 33.56 -0.92 12.05
N ALA A 255 32.67 -1.76 11.50
CA ALA A 255 31.74 -1.38 10.45
C ALA A 255 30.72 -0.29 10.89
N GLN A 256 30.36 -0.24 12.17
CA GLN A 256 29.49 0.83 12.70
C GLN A 256 30.26 2.16 12.80
N LYS A 257 31.51 2.13 13.21
CA LYS A 257 32.41 3.30 13.23
C LYS A 257 32.67 3.81 11.83
N GLU A 258 32.92 2.89 10.88
CA GLU A 258 33.07 3.19 9.45
C GLU A 258 31.81 3.86 8.88
N ALA A 259 30.60 3.36 9.21
CA ALA A 259 29.35 3.93 8.76
C ALA A 259 29.13 5.36 9.25
N ILE A 260 29.50 5.67 10.50
CA ILE A 260 29.46 7.02 11.04
C ILE A 260 30.44 7.94 10.31
N ALA A 261 31.70 7.47 10.13
CA ALA A 261 32.71 8.22 9.39
C ALA A 261 32.27 8.52 7.95
N LEU A 262 31.77 7.50 7.25
CA LEU A 262 31.30 7.59 5.87
C LEU A 262 30.20 8.66 5.72
N ALA A 263 29.21 8.67 6.61
CA ALA A 263 28.08 9.60 6.56
C ALA A 263 28.48 11.07 6.84
N LEU A 264 29.54 11.29 7.62
CA LEU A 264 30.08 12.64 7.88
C LEU A 264 31.01 13.15 6.75
N GLN A 265 31.54 12.25 5.92
CA GLN A 265 32.49 12.56 4.86
C GLN A 265 31.84 12.69 3.47
N ASN A 266 30.60 12.24 3.31
CA ASN A 266 29.93 12.20 2.02
C ASN A 266 28.53 12.79 2.10
N LYS A 267 28.13 13.59 1.10
CA LYS A 267 26.80 14.20 0.99
C LYS A 267 25.68 13.16 0.89
N ILE A 268 25.95 12.04 0.21
CA ILE A 268 25.04 10.90 0.20
C ILE A 268 25.79 9.64 0.63
N SER A 269 25.18 8.86 1.49
CA SER A 269 25.75 7.63 2.02
C SER A 269 24.70 6.56 2.24
N LEU A 270 25.10 5.30 2.08
CA LEU A 270 24.23 4.14 2.20
C LEU A 270 24.71 3.21 3.33
N ILE A 271 23.83 2.90 4.26
CA ILE A 271 24.09 1.97 5.37
C ILE A 271 23.09 0.82 5.27
N THR A 272 23.56 -0.39 4.97
CA THR A 272 22.69 -1.56 4.88
C THR A 272 23.09 -2.63 5.88
N GLY A 273 22.11 -3.38 6.38
CA GLY A 273 22.39 -4.48 7.30
C GLY A 273 21.11 -5.17 7.79
N GLY A 274 21.25 -6.41 8.17
CA GLY A 274 20.16 -7.24 8.68
C GLY A 274 19.66 -6.81 10.07
N PRO A 275 18.73 -7.59 10.65
CA PRO A 275 18.22 -7.34 11.99
C PRO A 275 19.34 -7.50 13.04
N GLY A 276 19.32 -6.65 14.06
CA GLY A 276 20.28 -6.73 15.17
C GLY A 276 21.69 -6.27 14.86
N THR A 277 21.98 -5.71 13.68
CA THR A 277 23.28 -5.14 13.32
C THR A 277 23.53 -3.73 13.88
N GLY A 278 22.54 -3.15 14.58
CA GLY A 278 22.67 -1.87 15.24
C GLY A 278 22.42 -0.65 14.34
N LYS A 279 21.65 -0.77 13.25
CA LYS A 279 21.27 0.38 12.40
C LYS A 279 20.72 1.55 13.20
N THR A 280 19.78 1.30 14.10
CA THR A 280 19.19 2.35 14.95
C THR A 280 20.21 3.01 15.89
N THR A 281 21.18 2.25 16.40
CA THR A 281 22.30 2.79 17.20
C THR A 281 23.17 3.72 16.38
N ILE A 282 23.43 3.36 15.11
CA ILE A 282 24.18 4.22 14.18
C ILE A 282 23.40 5.50 13.88
N ILE A 283 22.09 5.41 13.59
CA ILE A 283 21.25 6.61 13.39
C ILE A 283 21.31 7.53 14.60
N GLN A 284 21.22 6.98 15.82
CA GLN A 284 21.35 7.76 17.04
C GLN A 284 22.73 8.43 17.17
N ALA A 285 23.81 7.71 16.84
CA ALA A 285 25.15 8.27 16.84
C ALA A 285 25.30 9.37 15.78
N LEU A 286 24.75 9.19 14.58
CA LEU A 286 24.76 10.19 13.53
C LEU A 286 24.01 11.46 13.93
N VAL A 287 22.84 11.36 14.52
CA VAL A 287 22.09 12.51 15.03
C VAL A 287 22.93 13.27 16.08
N GLU A 288 23.52 12.57 17.06
CA GLU A 288 24.36 13.20 18.07
C GLU A 288 25.66 13.79 17.48
N ALA A 289 26.21 13.19 16.40
CA ALA A 289 27.37 13.71 15.70
C ALA A 289 27.06 15.00 14.93
N PHE A 290 26.02 14.99 14.10
CA PHE A 290 25.59 16.17 13.34
C PHE A 290 25.18 17.34 14.23
N GLN A 291 24.62 17.10 15.42
CA GLN A 291 24.32 18.14 16.39
C GLN A 291 25.56 18.88 16.92
N GLN A 292 26.75 18.28 16.83
CA GLN A 292 28.02 18.90 17.20
C GLN A 292 28.67 19.67 16.04
N THR A 293 28.01 19.74 14.90
CA THR A 293 28.48 20.43 13.69
C THR A 293 27.57 21.61 13.34
N PRO A 294 28.00 22.51 12.44
CA PRO A 294 27.14 23.58 11.93
C PRO A 294 25.87 23.04 11.22
N GLN A 295 25.93 21.84 10.64
CA GLN A 295 24.84 21.15 9.95
C GLN A 295 23.94 20.45 10.99
N ASN A 296 23.06 21.19 11.66
CA ASN A 296 22.32 20.69 12.80
C ASN A 296 20.78 20.68 12.65
N ARG A 297 20.25 21.12 11.50
CA ARG A 297 18.83 20.94 11.17
C ARG A 297 18.63 19.54 10.60
N ILE A 298 18.35 18.58 11.47
CA ILE A 298 18.27 17.16 11.13
C ILE A 298 16.82 16.75 11.00
N LEU A 299 16.44 16.16 9.85
CA LEU A 299 15.16 15.52 9.64
C LEU A 299 15.33 13.99 9.63
N LEU A 300 14.55 13.31 10.47
CA LEU A 300 14.47 11.86 10.49
C LEU A 300 13.16 11.43 9.80
N CYS A 301 13.25 10.50 8.88
CA CYS A 301 12.05 10.01 8.21
C CYS A 301 12.11 8.51 7.89
N ALA A 302 10.92 7.95 7.64
CA ALA A 302 10.76 6.57 7.19
C ALA A 302 9.55 6.46 6.25
N PRO A 303 9.44 5.40 5.42
CA PRO A 303 8.31 5.23 4.50
C PRO A 303 6.96 5.01 5.21
N THR A 304 6.95 4.47 6.43
CA THR A 304 5.72 4.15 7.17
C THR A 304 5.66 4.83 8.53
N GLY A 305 4.41 5.10 9.01
CA GLY A 305 4.19 5.73 10.32
C GLY A 305 4.76 4.92 11.49
N ARG A 306 4.65 3.58 11.43
CA ARG A 306 5.23 2.71 12.47
C ARG A 306 6.76 2.76 12.51
N ALA A 307 7.40 2.77 11.34
CA ALA A 307 8.86 2.89 11.29
C ALA A 307 9.32 4.25 11.81
N ALA A 308 8.65 5.35 11.42
CA ALA A 308 8.94 6.68 11.93
C ALA A 308 8.78 6.77 13.45
N LYS A 309 7.69 6.23 13.99
CA LYS A 309 7.45 6.20 15.43
C LYS A 309 8.54 5.43 16.18
N ARG A 310 8.88 4.22 15.71
CA ARG A 310 9.98 3.43 16.28
C ARG A 310 11.32 4.18 16.23
N LEU A 311 11.57 4.90 15.15
CA LEU A 311 12.76 5.71 14.99
C LEU A 311 12.79 6.83 16.06
N THR A 312 11.65 7.49 16.31
CA THR A 312 11.49 8.47 17.40
C THR A 312 11.77 7.85 18.77
N GLU A 313 11.13 6.72 19.08
CA GLU A 313 11.29 6.03 20.37
C GLU A 313 12.74 5.61 20.63
N ALA A 314 13.41 5.11 19.60
CA ALA A 314 14.76 4.58 19.71
C ALA A 314 15.85 5.67 19.74
N THR A 315 15.64 6.77 19.01
CA THR A 315 16.63 7.87 18.95
C THR A 315 16.38 8.97 19.98
N GLY A 316 15.13 9.13 20.40
CA GLY A 316 14.69 10.27 21.21
C GLY A 316 14.47 11.56 20.41
N TYR A 317 14.57 11.50 19.06
CA TYR A 317 14.35 12.62 18.13
C TYR A 317 13.10 12.37 17.31
N GLU A 318 12.33 13.44 17.06
CA GLU A 318 11.11 13.33 16.27
C GLU A 318 11.43 12.85 14.85
N ALA A 319 10.77 11.78 14.43
CA ALA A 319 10.80 11.25 13.09
C ALA A 319 9.38 11.23 12.50
N THR A 320 9.28 11.46 11.20
CA THR A 320 8.00 11.52 10.50
C THR A 320 8.00 10.62 9.27
N THR A 321 6.82 10.38 8.67
CA THR A 321 6.80 9.68 7.38
C THR A 321 7.29 10.60 6.27
N ILE A 322 7.94 10.04 5.25
CA ILE A 322 8.36 10.80 4.05
C ILE A 322 7.15 11.55 3.47
N HIS A 323 6.00 10.90 3.33
CA HIS A 323 4.78 11.53 2.83
C HIS A 323 4.36 12.75 3.67
N ARG A 324 4.36 12.64 5.01
CA ARG A 324 4.00 13.77 5.90
C ARG A 324 5.01 14.90 5.80
N MET A 325 6.30 14.56 5.68
CA MET A 325 7.38 15.53 5.53
C MET A 325 7.25 16.33 4.23
N LEU A 326 6.87 15.67 3.14
CA LEU A 326 6.69 16.27 1.83
C LEU A 326 5.33 16.97 1.65
N MET A 327 4.36 16.78 2.55
CA MET A 327 3.03 17.39 2.53
C MET A 327 2.25 17.06 1.24
N PRO A 328 1.53 15.91 1.18
CA PRO A 328 0.78 15.50 0.00
C PRO A 328 -0.34 16.48 -0.33
N ILE A 329 -0.56 16.77 -1.61
CA ILE A 329 -1.63 17.62 -2.10
C ILE A 329 -2.92 16.82 -2.13
N GLN A 330 -3.98 17.31 -1.46
CA GLN A 330 -5.26 16.60 -1.40
C GLN A 330 -5.95 16.60 -2.77
N GLY A 331 -6.36 15.42 -3.21
CA GLY A 331 -7.11 15.24 -4.48
C GLY A 331 -6.23 15.13 -5.72
N SER A 332 -4.92 15.15 -5.56
CA SER A 332 -3.95 14.90 -6.63
C SER A 332 -3.47 13.45 -6.63
N ASP A 333 -2.58 13.12 -7.55
CA ASP A 333 -1.91 11.83 -7.61
C ASP A 333 -1.08 11.54 -6.35
N SER A 334 -0.84 10.27 -6.05
CA SER A 334 -0.22 9.80 -4.80
C SER A 334 1.20 10.33 -4.54
N TYR A 335 1.83 10.91 -5.56
CA TYR A 335 3.22 11.40 -5.51
C TYR A 335 3.34 12.91 -5.82
N GLU A 336 2.24 13.67 -5.73
CA GLU A 336 2.28 15.12 -5.78
C GLU A 336 2.34 15.71 -4.37
N PHE A 337 3.37 16.52 -4.12
CA PHE A 337 3.68 17.06 -2.82
C PHE A 337 3.88 18.57 -2.87
N THR A 338 3.57 19.25 -1.77
CA THR A 338 3.84 20.69 -1.62
C THR A 338 5.34 20.96 -1.54
N LYS A 339 6.09 20.10 -0.81
CA LYS A 339 7.54 20.15 -0.77
C LYS A 339 8.11 19.45 -2.01
N ASN A 340 8.82 20.21 -2.84
CA ASN A 340 9.39 19.81 -4.12
C ASN A 340 10.56 20.76 -4.48
N GLU A 341 10.96 20.82 -5.75
CA GLU A 341 12.02 21.69 -6.26
C GLU A 341 11.75 23.19 -6.09
N ASP A 342 10.50 23.62 -6.03
CA ASP A 342 10.09 25.02 -5.84
C ASP A 342 9.97 25.41 -4.35
N ASP A 343 9.74 24.43 -3.46
CA ASP A 343 9.62 24.63 -2.01
C ASP A 343 10.39 23.55 -1.25
N LEU A 344 11.70 23.76 -1.06
CA LEU A 344 12.61 22.80 -0.46
C LEU A 344 12.35 22.57 1.05
N LEU A 345 12.82 21.45 1.54
CA LEU A 345 12.86 21.14 2.98
C LEU A 345 13.86 22.06 3.70
N GLU A 346 13.52 22.46 4.91
CA GLU A 346 14.43 23.23 5.76
C GLU A 346 15.34 22.28 6.56
N ALA A 347 16.30 21.65 5.88
CA ALA A 347 17.18 20.66 6.48
C ALA A 347 18.63 20.81 6.03
N ASP A 348 19.57 20.52 6.92
CA ASP A 348 20.99 20.34 6.62
C ASP A 348 21.33 18.85 6.49
N VAL A 349 20.55 17.99 7.16
CA VAL A 349 20.75 16.53 7.16
C VAL A 349 19.40 15.83 7.10
N ILE A 350 19.29 14.84 6.23
CA ILE A 350 18.11 13.98 6.12
C ILE A 350 18.55 12.53 6.30
N ILE A 351 18.00 11.85 7.30
CA ILE A 351 18.25 10.43 7.55
C ILE A 351 16.98 9.64 7.26
N VAL A 352 17.07 8.70 6.32
CA VAL A 352 15.97 7.87 5.87
C VAL A 352 16.16 6.45 6.40
N ASP A 353 15.31 5.98 7.29
CA ASP A 353 15.31 4.58 7.74
C ASP A 353 14.30 3.73 6.95
N GLU A 354 14.44 2.40 7.00
CA GLU A 354 13.62 1.41 6.27
C GLU A 354 13.56 1.68 4.75
N ALA A 355 14.68 2.11 4.17
CA ALA A 355 14.79 2.48 2.75
C ALA A 355 14.52 1.32 1.77
N SER A 356 14.47 0.06 2.23
CA SER A 356 14.03 -1.08 1.41
C SER A 356 12.60 -0.93 0.87
N MET A 357 11.81 -0.04 1.47
CA MET A 357 10.44 0.24 1.05
C MET A 357 10.29 1.43 0.09
N LEU A 358 11.40 2.07 -0.31
CA LEU A 358 11.38 3.20 -1.26
C LEU A 358 11.22 2.69 -2.70
N ASN A 359 10.12 3.07 -3.35
CA ASN A 359 9.96 2.95 -4.79
C ASN A 359 10.58 4.17 -5.50
N VAL A 360 10.68 4.12 -6.82
CA VAL A 360 11.35 5.17 -7.61
C VAL A 360 10.66 6.53 -7.49
N GLN A 361 9.34 6.55 -7.49
CA GLN A 361 8.58 7.81 -7.42
C GLN A 361 8.74 8.50 -6.05
N LEU A 362 8.64 7.74 -4.94
CA LEU A 362 8.82 8.31 -3.61
C LEU A 362 10.26 8.77 -3.38
N TYR A 363 11.24 8.04 -3.92
CA TYR A 363 12.63 8.42 -3.85
C TYR A 363 12.90 9.71 -4.64
N TYR A 364 12.41 9.80 -5.87
CA TYR A 364 12.47 11.03 -6.66
C TYR A 364 11.84 12.22 -5.92
N SER A 365 10.59 12.07 -5.45
CA SER A 365 9.89 13.15 -4.73
C SER A 365 10.63 13.62 -3.48
N LEU A 366 11.29 12.69 -2.78
CA LEU A 366 12.14 13.04 -1.64
C LEU A 366 13.36 13.86 -2.10
N LEU A 367 14.08 13.38 -3.12
CA LEU A 367 15.29 14.07 -3.61
C LEU A 367 14.98 15.45 -4.17
N ALA A 368 13.87 15.60 -4.89
CA ALA A 368 13.45 16.89 -5.46
C ALA A 368 13.19 17.98 -4.41
N ALA A 369 12.86 17.57 -3.17
CA ALA A 369 12.63 18.51 -2.07
C ALA A 369 13.88 18.74 -1.18
N ILE A 370 15.02 18.08 -1.46
CA ILE A 370 16.24 18.20 -0.65
C ILE A 370 17.08 19.40 -1.10
N PRO A 371 17.53 20.28 -0.18
CA PRO A 371 18.48 21.33 -0.50
C PRO A 371 19.82 20.78 -1.03
N GLU A 372 20.41 21.41 -2.04
CA GLU A 372 21.67 20.97 -2.67
C GLU A 372 22.82 20.73 -1.67
N ASN A 373 22.87 21.52 -0.59
CA ASN A 373 23.93 21.42 0.41
C ASN A 373 23.63 20.43 1.54
N ALA A 374 22.50 19.72 1.52
CA ALA A 374 22.13 18.81 2.58
C ALA A 374 22.88 17.47 2.49
N TYR A 375 23.05 16.82 3.66
CA TYR A 375 23.56 15.46 3.77
C TYR A 375 22.40 14.47 3.77
N VAL A 376 22.51 13.38 3.02
CA VAL A 376 21.50 12.34 2.90
C VAL A 376 22.07 11.01 3.35
N VAL A 377 21.51 10.44 4.40
CA VAL A 377 21.91 9.12 4.91
C VAL A 377 20.76 8.15 4.68
N ILE A 378 20.98 7.16 3.81
CA ILE A 378 19.99 6.14 3.47
C ILE A 378 20.30 4.87 4.26
N VAL A 379 19.38 4.46 5.13
CA VAL A 379 19.53 3.28 5.98
C VAL A 379 18.45 2.26 5.67
N GLY A 380 18.84 0.99 5.51
CA GLY A 380 17.86 -0.06 5.23
C GLY A 380 18.44 -1.47 5.27
N ASP A 381 17.61 -2.43 4.93
CA ASP A 381 17.99 -3.83 4.83
C ASP A 381 17.67 -4.33 3.40
N VAL A 382 18.70 -4.45 2.58
CA VAL A 382 18.60 -4.82 1.14
C VAL A 382 18.05 -6.25 0.95
N ASP A 383 18.09 -7.08 1.97
CA ASP A 383 17.67 -8.49 1.92
C ASP A 383 16.18 -8.68 2.29
N GLN A 384 15.50 -7.61 2.78
CA GLN A 384 14.06 -7.61 3.01
C GLN A 384 13.27 -7.57 1.70
N LEU A 385 11.92 -7.60 1.83
CA LEU A 385 11.03 -7.46 0.69
C LEU A 385 11.27 -6.13 -0.04
N PRO A 386 11.23 -6.15 -1.38
CA PRO A 386 11.29 -4.93 -2.18
C PRO A 386 10.08 -4.02 -1.96
N PRO A 387 10.14 -2.74 -2.39
CA PRO A 387 9.05 -1.80 -2.25
C PRO A 387 7.80 -2.23 -3.03
N ILE A 388 6.64 -1.72 -2.63
CA ILE A 388 5.44 -1.77 -3.45
C ILE A 388 5.55 -0.67 -4.51
N GLY A 389 5.27 -1.01 -5.78
CA GLY A 389 5.44 -0.11 -6.92
C GLY A 389 6.79 -0.23 -7.60
N ALA A 390 7.00 0.58 -8.63
CA ALA A 390 8.11 0.50 -9.55
C ALA A 390 9.46 0.86 -8.91
N GLY A 391 10.52 0.17 -9.35
CA GLY A 391 11.90 0.41 -8.96
C GLY A 391 12.42 -0.50 -7.84
N PHE A 392 13.74 -0.48 -7.64
CA PHE A 392 14.44 -1.27 -6.63
C PHE A 392 15.56 -0.44 -5.99
N ILE A 393 15.22 0.78 -5.59
CA ILE A 393 16.14 1.88 -5.26
C ILE A 393 17.30 1.45 -4.34
N LEU A 394 17.00 0.86 -3.17
CA LEU A 394 18.05 0.49 -2.21
C LEU A 394 19.05 -0.53 -2.81
N ARG A 395 18.55 -1.47 -3.61
CA ARG A 395 19.36 -2.48 -4.29
C ARG A 395 20.20 -1.84 -5.40
N ASP A 396 19.57 -1.04 -6.26
CA ASP A 396 20.22 -0.40 -7.40
C ASP A 396 21.30 0.60 -6.94
N LEU A 397 21.06 1.36 -5.86
CA LEU A 397 22.07 2.22 -5.22
C LEU A 397 23.29 1.39 -4.77
N LEU A 398 23.05 0.27 -4.09
CA LEU A 398 24.12 -0.60 -3.60
C LEU A 398 24.89 -1.26 -4.76
N ASP A 399 24.16 -1.81 -5.73
CA ASP A 399 24.73 -2.55 -6.86
C ASP A 399 25.41 -1.63 -7.89
N SER A 400 25.12 -0.31 -7.87
CA SER A 400 25.84 0.68 -8.68
C SER A 400 27.31 0.81 -8.29
N GLN A 401 27.64 0.57 -7.04
CA GLN A 401 28.97 0.70 -6.44
C GLN A 401 29.58 2.11 -6.52
N ILE A 402 28.79 3.12 -6.89
CA ILE A 402 29.26 4.51 -6.93
C ILE A 402 28.88 5.29 -5.66
N ILE A 403 27.80 4.88 -4.98
CA ILE A 403 27.41 5.50 -3.72
C ILE A 403 28.27 4.95 -2.58
N PRO A 404 28.92 5.81 -1.78
CA PRO A 404 29.63 5.37 -0.57
C PRO A 404 28.71 4.56 0.36
N SER A 405 29.09 3.31 0.61
CA SER A 405 28.22 2.36 1.30
C SER A 405 28.95 1.49 2.32
N VAL A 406 28.28 1.19 3.43
CA VAL A 406 28.76 0.23 4.43
C VAL A 406 27.70 -0.86 4.64
N ARG A 407 28.13 -2.12 4.59
CA ARG A 407 27.31 -3.28 4.91
C ARG A 407 27.63 -3.80 6.32
N LEU A 408 26.66 -3.73 7.21
CA LEU A 408 26.78 -4.19 8.60
C LEU A 408 26.53 -5.70 8.67
N ASN A 409 27.59 -6.46 8.92
CA ASN A 409 27.52 -7.93 8.97
C ASN A 409 27.59 -8.48 10.41
N THR A 410 28.06 -7.67 11.38
CA THR A 410 28.20 -8.08 12.77
C THR A 410 26.90 -7.92 13.53
N ILE A 411 26.48 -8.97 14.24
CA ILE A 411 25.25 -9.00 15.02
C ILE A 411 25.58 -8.59 16.47
N PHE A 412 24.94 -7.52 16.96
CA PHE A 412 25.09 -7.01 18.33
C PHE A 412 23.89 -7.30 19.24
N ARG A 413 22.79 -7.86 18.70
CA ARG A 413 21.56 -8.18 19.46
C ARG A 413 21.88 -9.32 20.44
N GLN A 414 21.90 -8.94 21.70
CA GLN A 414 22.26 -9.65 22.92
C GLN A 414 22.16 -11.18 22.95
N LYS A 415 23.21 -11.76 23.57
CA LYS A 415 23.50 -13.16 23.88
C LYS A 415 23.91 -14.02 22.69
N GLU A 416 25.14 -14.54 22.79
CA GLU A 416 25.56 -15.71 22.05
C GLU A 416 24.40 -16.73 22.01
N GLY A 417 23.82 -16.94 20.79
CA GLY A 417 22.80 -17.96 20.59
C GLY A 417 21.38 -17.50 20.25
N ASN A 418 21.11 -16.22 19.90
CA ASN A 418 19.76 -15.84 19.43
C ASN A 418 19.42 -16.53 18.10
N ARG A 419 18.66 -17.66 18.21
CA ARG A 419 18.29 -18.51 17.07
C ARG A 419 17.46 -17.79 16.01
N ILE A 420 16.74 -16.72 16.35
CA ILE A 420 15.98 -15.94 15.38
C ILE A 420 16.92 -15.29 14.37
N VAL A 421 17.98 -14.66 14.88
CA VAL A 421 18.95 -13.94 14.04
C VAL A 421 19.82 -14.93 13.25
N THR A 422 20.30 -16.00 13.90
CA THR A 422 21.08 -17.05 13.21
C THR A 422 20.27 -17.67 12.08
N ASN A 423 19.01 -18.07 12.35
CA ASN A 423 18.14 -18.63 11.35
C ASN A 423 17.77 -17.65 10.23
N ALA A 424 17.60 -16.36 10.54
CA ALA A 424 17.41 -15.33 9.51
C ALA A 424 18.62 -15.24 8.57
N HIS A 425 19.84 -15.33 9.10
CA HIS A 425 21.06 -15.38 8.28
C HIS A 425 21.16 -16.63 7.41
N GLU A 426 20.84 -17.80 7.96
CA GLU A 426 20.84 -19.04 7.15
C GLU A 426 19.79 -18.95 6.04
N ILE A 427 18.58 -18.48 6.33
CA ILE A 427 17.55 -18.24 5.33
C ILE A 427 18.07 -17.30 4.23
N ASN A 428 18.74 -16.20 4.61
CA ASN A 428 19.27 -15.23 3.65
C ASN A 428 20.36 -15.80 2.75
N LYS A 429 21.22 -16.69 3.27
CA LYS A 429 22.22 -17.42 2.47
C LYS A 429 21.60 -18.46 1.53
N GLY A 430 20.37 -18.86 1.75
CA GLY A 430 19.68 -19.95 1.02
C GLY A 430 19.78 -21.29 1.70
N ASP A 431 20.20 -21.30 2.95
CA ASP A 431 20.34 -22.49 3.77
C ASP A 431 19.11 -22.72 4.64
N MET A 432 18.89 -23.98 5.00
CA MET A 432 17.77 -24.33 5.88
C MET A 432 18.01 -23.83 7.31
N PRO A 433 17.04 -23.10 7.89
CA PRO A 433 17.12 -22.73 9.29
C PRO A 433 17.06 -23.97 10.19
N GLU A 434 17.61 -23.87 11.40
CA GLU A 434 17.49 -24.91 12.41
C GLU A 434 16.04 -24.99 12.91
N LEU A 435 15.33 -26.06 12.54
CA LEU A 435 13.93 -26.29 12.89
C LEU A 435 13.82 -27.07 14.19
N THR A 436 13.58 -26.40 15.31
CA THR A 436 13.44 -27.00 16.63
C THR A 436 11.97 -26.97 17.10
N SER A 437 11.60 -27.91 17.97
CA SER A 437 10.26 -27.96 18.57
C SER A 437 10.06 -26.97 19.72
N GLU A 438 11.15 -26.39 20.24
CA GLU A 438 11.16 -25.52 21.42
C GLU A 438 12.15 -24.35 21.23
N GLY A 439 12.09 -23.37 22.11
CA GLY A 439 13.01 -22.21 22.14
C GLY A 439 12.46 -20.98 21.42
N GLU A 440 13.34 -20.03 21.15
CA GLU A 440 13.02 -18.74 20.54
C GLU A 440 12.58 -18.87 19.07
N PHE A 441 13.08 -19.87 18.34
CA PHE A 441 12.67 -20.22 16.98
C PHE A 441 12.07 -21.62 16.99
N ARG A 442 10.74 -21.70 17.07
CA ARG A 442 9.99 -22.96 17.16
C ARG A 442 9.37 -23.32 15.83
N PHE A 443 9.52 -24.58 15.42
CA PHE A 443 8.83 -25.14 14.24
C PHE A 443 7.73 -26.10 14.68
N VAL A 444 6.53 -25.90 14.12
CA VAL A 444 5.37 -26.78 14.33
C VAL A 444 4.95 -27.36 12.99
N GLU A 445 5.17 -28.65 12.82
CA GLU A 445 4.83 -29.37 11.59
C GLU A 445 3.32 -29.57 11.47
N VAL A 446 2.78 -29.35 10.27
CA VAL A 446 1.36 -29.51 9.94
C VAL A 446 1.20 -30.23 8.61
N HIS A 447 0.03 -30.91 8.42
CA HIS A 447 -0.18 -31.73 7.25
C HIS A 447 -1.29 -31.24 6.32
N SER A 448 -2.07 -30.25 6.76
CA SER A 448 -3.17 -29.67 5.97
C SER A 448 -3.45 -28.23 6.35
N VAL A 449 -4.22 -27.51 5.51
CA VAL A 449 -4.70 -26.15 5.83
C VAL A 449 -5.55 -26.15 7.12
N THR A 450 -6.38 -27.17 7.32
CA THR A 450 -7.22 -27.30 8.52
C THR A 450 -6.38 -27.52 9.78
N ASP A 451 -5.38 -28.40 9.72
CA ASP A 451 -4.44 -28.63 10.84
C ASP A 451 -3.66 -27.35 11.15
N MET A 452 -3.15 -26.66 10.12
CA MET A 452 -2.48 -25.37 10.26
C MET A 452 -3.38 -24.34 10.97
N MET A 453 -4.65 -24.22 10.58
CA MET A 453 -5.59 -23.27 11.20
C MET A 453 -5.82 -23.59 12.68
N HIS A 454 -6.00 -24.86 13.03
CA HIS A 454 -6.16 -25.29 14.42
C HIS A 454 -4.90 -24.99 15.25
N ARG A 455 -3.73 -25.29 14.71
CA ARG A 455 -2.45 -25.02 15.39
C ARG A 455 -2.21 -23.53 15.58
N VAL A 456 -2.44 -22.71 14.54
CA VAL A 456 -2.29 -21.25 14.62
C VAL A 456 -3.20 -20.66 15.71
N VAL A 457 -4.47 -21.09 15.79
CA VAL A 457 -5.40 -20.64 16.85
C VAL A 457 -4.90 -21.02 18.24
N ALA A 458 -4.46 -22.27 18.42
CA ALA A 458 -3.96 -22.75 19.70
C ALA A 458 -2.70 -21.99 20.15
N LEU A 459 -1.75 -21.82 19.23
CA LEU A 459 -0.50 -21.10 19.48
C LEU A 459 -0.70 -19.59 19.73
N TYR A 460 -1.68 -18.98 19.05
CA TYR A 460 -2.04 -17.59 19.31
C TYR A 460 -2.60 -17.40 20.71
N ARG A 461 -3.46 -18.34 21.18
CA ARG A 461 -3.96 -18.34 22.57
C ARG A 461 -2.84 -18.54 23.60
N GLU A 462 -1.92 -19.48 23.30
CA GLU A 462 -0.73 -19.72 24.14
C GLU A 462 0.11 -18.43 24.25
N ALA A 463 0.42 -17.79 23.12
CA ALA A 463 1.20 -16.58 23.08
C ALA A 463 0.51 -15.39 23.79
N LEU A 464 -0.81 -15.24 23.67
CA LEU A 464 -1.58 -14.22 24.39
C LEU A 464 -1.53 -14.42 25.92
N ALA A 465 -1.49 -15.67 26.37
CA ALA A 465 -1.40 -15.98 27.82
C ALA A 465 0.01 -15.70 28.39
N GLU A 466 1.03 -15.67 27.54
CA GLU A 466 2.43 -15.40 27.89
C GLU A 466 2.82 -13.92 27.78
N CYS A 467 1.98 -13.06 27.17
CA CYS A 467 2.30 -11.66 26.92
C CYS A 467 1.47 -10.69 27.78
N ASP A 468 2.06 -9.54 28.13
CA ASP A 468 1.39 -8.46 28.86
C ASP A 468 0.55 -7.57 27.94
N ASP A 469 0.92 -7.45 26.66
CA ASP A 469 0.23 -6.66 25.64
C ASP A 469 -0.15 -7.52 24.43
N GLU A 470 -1.45 -7.62 24.16
CA GLU A 470 -1.96 -8.36 23.02
C GLU A 470 -1.46 -7.83 21.66
N LEU A 471 -1.05 -6.54 21.59
CA LEU A 471 -0.47 -5.95 20.37
C LEU A 471 0.93 -6.51 20.07
N ASP A 472 1.60 -7.13 21.05
CA ASP A 472 2.94 -7.71 20.90
C ASP A 472 2.96 -9.15 20.32
N VAL A 473 1.79 -9.74 20.11
CA VAL A 473 1.64 -11.06 19.46
C VAL A 473 1.01 -10.90 18.08
N GLN A 474 1.68 -11.31 17.00
CA GLN A 474 1.17 -11.15 15.66
C GLN A 474 1.26 -12.43 14.82
N ILE A 475 0.18 -12.76 14.09
CA ILE A 475 0.23 -13.76 13.02
C ILE A 475 0.56 -13.05 11.72
N ILE A 476 1.61 -13.52 11.03
CA ILE A 476 2.09 -12.94 9.77
C ILE A 476 1.97 -13.98 8.67
N SER A 477 1.05 -13.78 7.72
CA SER A 477 0.75 -14.71 6.63
C SER A 477 1.37 -14.26 5.31
N PRO A 478 1.89 -15.18 4.48
CA PRO A 478 2.35 -14.86 3.12
C PRO A 478 1.28 -14.27 2.21
N MET A 479 0.00 -14.65 2.38
CA MET A 479 -1.10 -14.29 1.48
C MET A 479 -2.23 -13.57 2.22
N ARG A 480 -2.94 -12.69 1.48
CA ARG A 480 -4.14 -12.00 1.98
C ARG A 480 -5.41 -12.83 1.80
N ARG A 481 -5.62 -13.39 0.61
CA ARG A 481 -6.84 -14.10 0.18
C ARG A 481 -6.64 -15.62 0.20
N GLY A 482 -7.74 -16.37 0.01
CA GLY A 482 -7.75 -17.83 0.04
C GLY A 482 -7.97 -18.41 1.43
N GLY A 483 -8.15 -19.74 1.52
CA GLY A 483 -8.48 -20.43 2.78
C GLY A 483 -7.38 -20.38 3.85
N ALA A 484 -6.13 -20.12 3.45
CA ALA A 484 -4.97 -19.96 4.32
C ALA A 484 -4.47 -18.50 4.39
N GLY A 485 -5.19 -17.54 3.79
CA GLY A 485 -4.81 -16.13 3.78
C GLY A 485 -5.12 -15.41 5.09
N SER A 486 -4.48 -14.25 5.31
CA SER A 486 -4.62 -13.48 6.55
C SER A 486 -6.07 -13.12 6.89
N VAL A 487 -6.93 -12.90 5.89
CA VAL A 487 -8.36 -12.63 6.10
C VAL A 487 -9.08 -13.86 6.70
N ALA A 488 -8.84 -15.04 6.17
CA ALA A 488 -9.44 -16.28 6.67
C ALA A 488 -8.91 -16.63 8.07
N ILE A 489 -7.61 -16.48 8.28
CA ILE A 489 -6.96 -16.70 9.58
C ILE A 489 -7.55 -15.73 10.62
N SER A 490 -7.64 -14.41 10.31
CA SER A 490 -8.20 -13.41 11.23
C SER A 490 -9.63 -13.75 11.65
N LYS A 491 -10.49 -14.18 10.72
CA LYS A 491 -11.87 -14.59 11.05
C LYS A 491 -11.91 -15.81 11.95
N THR A 492 -11.08 -16.80 11.68
CA THR A 492 -11.01 -18.03 12.48
C THR A 492 -10.49 -17.76 13.88
N VAL A 493 -9.43 -16.93 13.99
CA VAL A 493 -8.88 -16.52 15.29
C VAL A 493 -9.89 -15.67 16.05
N GLN A 494 -10.54 -14.68 15.43
CA GLN A 494 -11.60 -13.90 16.05
C GLN A 494 -12.70 -14.79 16.65
N ALA A 495 -13.19 -15.76 15.88
CA ALA A 495 -14.24 -16.67 16.35
C ALA A 495 -13.81 -17.50 17.57
N ALA A 496 -12.51 -17.81 17.65
CA ALA A 496 -11.95 -18.62 18.72
C ALA A 496 -11.59 -17.83 19.98
N VAL A 497 -10.97 -16.63 19.84
CA VAL A 497 -10.46 -15.85 20.98
C VAL A 497 -11.42 -14.75 21.43
N ASN A 498 -12.26 -14.25 20.53
CA ASN A 498 -13.28 -13.22 20.79
C ASN A 498 -14.65 -13.64 20.23
N PRO A 499 -15.26 -14.74 20.73
CA PRO A 499 -16.55 -15.22 20.25
C PRO A 499 -17.66 -14.20 20.52
N GLN A 500 -18.68 -14.21 19.67
CA GLN A 500 -19.84 -13.36 19.89
C GLN A 500 -20.66 -13.86 21.09
N VAL A 501 -20.85 -12.98 22.06
CA VAL A 501 -21.70 -13.20 23.24
C VAL A 501 -22.71 -12.04 23.37
N ALA A 502 -23.88 -12.33 23.89
CA ALA A 502 -24.99 -11.36 23.96
C ALA A 502 -24.65 -10.07 24.73
N THR A 503 -23.70 -10.12 25.66
CA THR A 503 -23.29 -8.99 26.50
C THR A 503 -22.22 -8.10 25.84
N ARG A 504 -21.66 -8.50 24.70
CA ARG A 504 -20.56 -7.79 24.02
C ARG A 504 -21.09 -6.99 22.85
N SER A 505 -20.80 -5.69 22.84
CA SER A 505 -21.15 -4.81 21.72
C SER A 505 -20.44 -5.24 20.44
N ALA A 506 -21.18 -5.25 19.34
CA ALA A 506 -20.66 -5.60 18.02
C ALA A 506 -21.36 -4.75 16.95
N VAL A 507 -20.65 -4.49 15.85
CA VAL A 507 -21.17 -3.78 14.67
C VAL A 507 -20.79 -4.54 13.40
N LYS A 508 -21.67 -4.49 12.40
CA LYS A 508 -21.41 -5.12 11.09
C LYS A 508 -21.23 -4.03 10.02
N ILE A 509 -20.06 -4.00 9.40
CA ILE A 509 -19.67 -3.03 8.38
C ILE A 509 -19.14 -3.79 7.18
N ASN A 510 -19.67 -3.53 5.99
CA ASN A 510 -19.25 -4.19 4.72
C ASN A 510 -19.16 -5.73 4.82
N GLY A 511 -20.09 -6.35 5.54
CA GLY A 511 -20.15 -7.81 5.71
C GLY A 511 -19.20 -8.38 6.78
N GLN A 512 -18.30 -7.57 7.35
CA GLN A 512 -17.42 -7.93 8.47
C GLN A 512 -18.08 -7.53 9.81
N THR A 513 -18.02 -8.42 10.79
CA THR A 513 -18.46 -8.11 12.17
C THR A 513 -17.24 -7.73 13.01
N TYR A 514 -17.32 -6.56 13.65
CA TYR A 514 -16.35 -6.05 14.61
C TYR A 514 -16.95 -6.10 16.02
N ARG A 515 -16.14 -6.44 17.01
CA ARG A 515 -16.55 -6.61 18.41
C ARG A 515 -15.59 -5.87 19.33
N VAL A 516 -16.06 -5.47 20.47
CA VAL A 516 -15.17 -5.00 21.55
C VAL A 516 -14.15 -6.10 21.87
N GLY A 517 -12.86 -5.74 21.93
CA GLY A 517 -11.74 -6.64 22.08
C GLY A 517 -11.18 -7.17 20.74
N ASP A 518 -11.68 -6.73 19.59
CA ASP A 518 -11.08 -7.09 18.30
C ASP A 518 -9.83 -6.27 18.01
N LYS A 519 -8.83 -6.97 17.51
CA LYS A 519 -7.62 -6.37 16.95
C LYS A 519 -7.87 -5.93 15.52
N VAL A 520 -7.62 -4.67 15.21
CA VAL A 520 -7.89 -4.04 13.91
C VAL A 520 -6.69 -3.29 13.39
N ILE A 521 -6.59 -3.16 12.06
CA ILE A 521 -5.55 -2.41 11.35
C ILE A 521 -6.19 -1.38 10.44
N GLN A 522 -5.66 -0.16 10.46
CA GLN A 522 -5.99 0.88 9.50
C GLN A 522 -5.41 0.51 8.12
N VAL A 523 -6.17 0.69 7.05
CA VAL A 523 -5.73 0.34 5.69
C VAL A 523 -5.61 1.53 4.74
N LEU A 524 -6.02 2.71 5.19
CA LEU A 524 -5.88 4.00 4.51
C LEU A 524 -5.36 5.03 5.51
N ASN A 525 -4.61 6.03 5.04
CA ASN A 525 -4.24 7.14 5.93
C ASN A 525 -5.48 7.98 6.25
N ASN A 526 -5.66 8.31 7.52
CA ASN A 526 -6.64 9.28 7.99
C ASN A 526 -5.89 10.38 8.76
N TYR A 527 -5.69 11.52 8.09
CA TYR A 527 -4.92 12.64 8.63
C TYR A 527 -5.71 13.43 9.70
N GLU A 528 -7.04 13.41 9.68
CA GLU A 528 -7.88 14.07 10.68
C GLU A 528 -7.84 13.34 12.03
N LEU A 529 -7.86 12.02 11.99
CA LEU A 529 -7.73 11.16 13.18
C LEU A 529 -6.26 10.88 13.53
N GLU A 530 -5.33 11.32 12.71
CA GLU A 530 -3.90 11.01 12.80
C GLU A 530 -3.60 9.49 12.86
N VAL A 531 -4.44 8.66 12.21
CA VAL A 531 -4.27 7.20 12.13
C VAL A 531 -3.80 6.83 10.73
N PHE A 532 -2.65 6.15 10.66
CA PHE A 532 -1.99 5.87 9.39
C PHE A 532 -2.13 4.41 8.96
N ASN A 533 -1.98 4.18 7.65
CA ASN A 533 -2.01 2.84 7.09
C ASN A 533 -0.96 1.94 7.77
N GLY A 534 -1.40 0.79 8.24
CA GLY A 534 -0.58 -0.18 8.97
C GLY A 534 -0.65 -0.08 10.50
N GLU A 535 -1.22 0.99 11.07
CA GLU A 535 -1.39 1.08 12.52
C GLU A 535 -2.42 0.06 13.02
N ILE A 536 -2.05 -0.64 14.10
CA ILE A 536 -2.87 -1.69 14.71
C ILE A 536 -3.32 -1.21 16.10
N GLY A 537 -4.61 -1.39 16.37
CA GLY A 537 -5.21 -1.11 17.66
C GLY A 537 -6.24 -2.16 18.07
N VAL A 538 -6.79 -1.99 19.27
CA VAL A 538 -7.83 -2.86 19.85
C VAL A 538 -9.10 -2.05 20.08
N ILE A 539 -10.23 -2.57 19.64
CA ILE A 539 -11.53 -1.95 19.87
C ILE A 539 -11.90 -2.11 21.35
N PHE A 540 -12.04 -1.00 22.08
CA PHE A 540 -12.43 -1.06 23.49
C PHE A 540 -13.88 -0.63 23.75
N SER A 541 -14.51 0.09 22.80
CA SER A 541 -15.92 0.50 22.92
C SER A 541 -16.56 0.65 21.55
N ILE A 542 -17.86 0.33 21.46
CA ILE A 542 -18.68 0.51 20.25
C ILE A 542 -19.98 1.17 20.66
N SER A 543 -20.29 2.32 20.07
CA SER A 543 -21.54 3.06 20.19
C SER A 543 -22.35 2.99 18.89
N LYS A 544 -23.44 3.77 18.79
CA LYS A 544 -24.22 3.89 17.53
C LYS A 544 -23.54 4.78 16.48
N THR A 545 -22.69 5.70 16.91
CA THR A 545 -22.10 6.75 16.06
C THR A 545 -20.61 6.56 15.84
N GLU A 546 -19.93 5.86 16.76
CA GLU A 546 -18.46 5.74 16.73
C GLU A 546 -17.97 4.42 17.32
N VAL A 547 -16.75 4.09 16.98
CA VAL A 547 -15.96 2.98 17.53
C VAL A 547 -14.70 3.55 18.16
N CYS A 548 -14.45 3.26 19.44
CA CYS A 548 -13.24 3.71 20.10
C CYS A 548 -12.17 2.62 19.99
N ILE A 549 -10.99 3.00 19.49
CA ILE A 549 -9.87 2.10 19.25
C ILE A 549 -8.67 2.60 20.05
N ARG A 550 -8.06 1.71 20.85
CA ARG A 550 -6.82 1.96 21.56
C ARG A 550 -5.66 1.48 20.70
N PHE A 551 -4.82 2.39 20.28
CA PHE A 551 -3.51 2.14 19.69
C PHE A 551 -2.43 2.09 20.79
N MET A 552 -1.17 1.85 20.43
CA MET A 552 -0.08 1.78 21.42
C MET A 552 0.08 3.05 22.27
N ASP A 553 -0.17 4.22 21.69
CA ASP A 553 0.14 5.55 22.25
C ASP A 553 -1.06 6.47 22.41
N LYS A 554 -2.21 6.09 21.85
CA LYS A 554 -3.39 6.95 21.85
C LYS A 554 -4.70 6.15 21.79
N GLU A 555 -5.76 6.80 22.22
CA GLU A 555 -7.13 6.35 22.03
C GLU A 555 -7.80 7.24 20.98
N VAL A 556 -8.47 6.64 20.02
CA VAL A 556 -9.07 7.36 18.90
C VAL A 556 -10.55 7.00 18.80
N HIS A 557 -11.39 8.01 18.66
CA HIS A 557 -12.82 7.90 18.41
C HIS A 557 -13.06 7.93 16.89
N VAL A 558 -13.33 6.78 16.32
CA VAL A 558 -13.50 6.61 14.87
C VAL A 558 -14.97 6.69 14.53
N PRO A 559 -15.44 7.65 13.71
CA PRO A 559 -16.80 7.70 13.21
C PRO A 559 -17.20 6.39 12.53
N MET A 560 -18.48 5.99 12.64
CA MET A 560 -18.95 4.72 12.08
C MET A 560 -18.73 4.61 10.57
N GLU A 561 -18.78 5.71 9.85
CA GLU A 561 -18.54 5.79 8.40
C GLU A 561 -17.08 5.49 8.03
N ASP A 562 -16.12 5.90 8.88
CA ASP A 562 -14.68 5.71 8.68
C ASP A 562 -14.21 4.29 9.01
N MET A 563 -15.01 3.52 9.72
CA MET A 563 -14.72 2.11 10.02
C MET A 563 -14.56 1.23 8.79
N SER A 564 -14.99 1.68 7.62
CA SER A 564 -14.75 1.01 6.34
C SER A 564 -13.26 0.94 5.96
N SER A 565 -12.44 1.83 6.53
CA SER A 565 -10.98 1.88 6.38
C SER A 565 -10.22 0.95 7.34
N PHE A 566 -10.94 0.16 8.17
CA PHE A 566 -10.34 -0.80 9.08
C PHE A 566 -10.58 -2.25 8.65
N MET A 567 -9.66 -3.13 9.02
CA MET A 567 -9.78 -4.58 8.86
C MET A 567 -9.40 -5.29 10.15
N LEU A 568 -9.89 -6.54 10.33
CA LEU A 568 -9.39 -7.41 11.41
C LEU A 568 -7.88 -7.67 11.24
N ALA A 569 -7.15 -7.59 12.33
CA ALA A 569 -5.68 -7.65 12.36
C ALA A 569 -5.11 -8.79 13.24
N TYR A 570 -5.86 -9.81 13.55
CA TYR A 570 -5.31 -11.01 14.21
C TYR A 570 -4.21 -11.65 13.35
N ALA A 571 -4.39 -11.61 12.03
CA ALA A 571 -3.36 -11.96 11.06
C ALA A 571 -3.23 -10.87 10.00
N ILE A 572 -2.01 -10.47 9.68
CA ILE A 572 -1.67 -9.51 8.63
C ILE A 572 -0.77 -10.18 7.58
N THR A 573 -0.54 -9.52 6.44
CA THR A 573 0.43 -10.03 5.46
C THR A 573 1.85 -9.61 5.82
N VAL A 574 2.86 -10.32 5.29
CA VAL A 574 4.29 -9.98 5.48
C VAL A 574 4.56 -8.54 5.01
N HIS A 575 4.00 -8.12 3.86
CA HIS A 575 4.14 -6.73 3.38
C HIS A 575 3.58 -5.70 4.38
N LYS A 576 2.44 -5.98 5.02
CA LYS A 576 1.85 -5.09 6.03
C LYS A 576 2.58 -5.12 7.38
N SER A 577 3.50 -6.05 7.58
CA SER A 577 4.35 -6.11 8.78
C SER A 577 5.67 -5.37 8.62
N GLN A 578 6.02 -4.90 7.43
CA GLN A 578 7.23 -4.11 7.20
C GLN A 578 7.23 -2.84 8.06
N GLY A 579 8.40 -2.42 8.53
CA GLY A 579 8.55 -1.31 9.49
C GLY A 579 8.01 -1.61 10.91
N SER A 580 7.53 -2.84 11.17
CA SER A 580 6.98 -3.25 12.47
C SER A 580 7.79 -4.37 13.09
N GLU A 581 7.81 -4.44 14.42
CA GLU A 581 8.33 -5.60 15.16
C GLU A 581 7.35 -5.99 16.27
N TYR A 582 7.35 -7.27 16.61
CA TYR A 582 6.47 -7.88 17.60
C TYR A 582 7.28 -8.78 18.53
N GLY A 583 6.86 -8.92 19.78
CA GLY A 583 7.51 -9.84 20.72
C GLY A 583 7.43 -11.28 20.22
N THR A 584 6.23 -11.75 19.86
CA THR A 584 6.00 -13.09 19.31
C THR A 584 5.35 -13.02 17.93
N VAL A 585 5.97 -13.69 16.96
CA VAL A 585 5.44 -13.81 15.59
C VAL A 585 5.11 -15.26 15.27
N ILE A 586 3.88 -15.51 14.81
CA ILE A 586 3.40 -16.80 14.34
C ILE A 586 3.31 -16.75 12.81
N ILE A 587 4.04 -17.62 12.12
CA ILE A 587 4.16 -17.60 10.67
C ILE A 587 3.58 -18.91 10.11
N PRO A 588 2.34 -18.93 9.58
CA PRO A 588 1.86 -20.06 8.80
C PRO A 588 2.64 -20.14 7.49
N PHE A 589 3.21 -21.33 7.17
CA PHE A 589 4.09 -21.50 6.02
C PHE A 589 3.91 -22.89 5.38
N ILE A 590 2.98 -23.00 4.43
CA ILE A 590 2.51 -24.26 3.83
C ILE A 590 2.62 -24.22 2.29
N PRO A 591 2.66 -25.38 1.61
CA PRO A 591 2.82 -25.45 0.15
C PRO A 591 1.74 -24.70 -0.66
N THR A 592 0.55 -24.52 -0.11
CA THR A 592 -0.57 -23.79 -0.74
C THR A 592 -0.23 -22.33 -1.08
N TYR A 593 0.81 -21.77 -0.48
CA TYR A 593 1.27 -20.41 -0.77
C TYR A 593 2.07 -20.26 -2.07
N HIS A 594 2.40 -21.35 -2.75
CA HIS A 594 3.02 -21.43 -4.09
C HIS A 594 4.09 -20.38 -4.38
N GLN A 595 3.75 -19.34 -5.17
CA GLN A 595 4.65 -18.27 -5.59
C GLN A 595 5.16 -17.38 -4.44
N MET A 596 4.46 -17.39 -3.29
CA MET A 596 4.89 -16.61 -2.13
C MET A 596 5.93 -17.35 -1.27
N LEU A 597 6.31 -18.59 -1.63
CA LEU A 597 7.39 -19.32 -0.98
C LEU A 597 8.73 -18.85 -1.52
N GLN A 598 9.14 -17.65 -1.08
CA GLN A 598 10.35 -16.96 -1.49
C GLN A 598 11.22 -16.62 -0.28
N ARG A 599 12.53 -16.57 -0.50
CA ARG A 599 13.56 -16.35 0.52
C ARG A 599 13.37 -15.04 1.27
N ASN A 600 13.27 -13.93 0.55
CA ASN A 600 13.09 -12.60 1.13
C ASN A 600 11.79 -12.45 1.91
N LEU A 601 10.71 -13.15 1.50
CA LEU A 601 9.44 -13.13 2.21
C LEU A 601 9.56 -13.86 3.56
N LEU A 602 10.16 -15.05 3.58
CA LEU A 602 10.40 -15.79 4.82
C LEU A 602 11.37 -15.03 5.74
N TYR A 603 12.45 -14.48 5.18
CA TYR A 603 13.42 -13.64 5.89
C TYR A 603 12.72 -12.43 6.54
N THR A 604 11.94 -11.67 5.77
CA THR A 604 11.22 -10.50 6.28
C THR A 604 10.24 -10.89 7.39
N ALA A 605 9.50 -12.00 7.23
CA ALA A 605 8.56 -12.45 8.25
C ALA A 605 9.25 -12.85 9.56
N VAL A 606 10.36 -13.59 9.50
CA VAL A 606 11.17 -14.02 10.64
C VAL A 606 11.77 -12.81 11.37
N THR A 607 12.28 -11.84 10.63
CA THR A 607 12.93 -10.64 11.18
C THR A 607 11.95 -9.67 11.85
N ARG A 608 10.63 -9.91 11.76
CA ARG A 608 9.63 -9.13 12.51
C ARG A 608 9.53 -9.52 13.98
N ALA A 609 10.15 -10.63 14.40
CA ALA A 609 10.11 -11.08 15.78
C ALA A 609 11.28 -10.50 16.61
N ARG A 610 10.95 -10.03 17.81
CA ARG A 610 11.95 -9.61 18.80
C ARG A 610 12.39 -10.77 19.69
N ASN A 611 11.44 -11.59 20.18
CA ASN A 611 11.67 -12.57 21.22
C ASN A 611 11.37 -14.02 20.78
N LYS A 612 10.32 -14.24 19.98
CA LYS A 612 9.87 -15.59 19.62
C LYS A 612 9.31 -15.67 18.22
N VAL A 613 9.79 -16.63 17.45
CA VAL A 613 9.22 -17.06 16.14
C VAL A 613 8.59 -18.43 16.30
N ILE A 614 7.35 -18.57 15.82
CA ILE A 614 6.68 -19.86 15.71
C ILE A 614 6.32 -20.09 14.24
N LEU A 615 7.12 -20.88 13.56
CA LEU A 615 6.90 -21.25 12.16
C LEU A 615 5.99 -22.47 12.09
N VAL A 616 4.78 -22.32 11.54
CA VAL A 616 3.74 -23.36 11.48
C VAL A 616 3.58 -23.82 10.04
N GLY A 617 4.12 -24.97 9.69
CA GLY A 617 4.13 -25.34 8.27
C GLY A 617 4.70 -26.71 7.96
N THR A 618 5.20 -26.86 6.74
CA THR A 618 5.90 -28.05 6.28
C THR A 618 7.37 -27.75 5.99
N LYS A 619 8.23 -28.73 6.25
CA LYS A 619 9.67 -28.61 5.90
C LYS A 619 9.87 -28.35 4.41
N SER A 620 9.04 -28.96 3.55
CA SER A 620 9.09 -28.75 2.10
C SER A 620 8.78 -27.31 1.67
N ALA A 621 7.83 -26.63 2.35
CA ALA A 621 7.56 -25.22 2.08
C ALA A 621 8.72 -24.31 2.49
N VAL A 622 9.33 -24.58 3.65
CA VAL A 622 10.53 -23.86 4.11
C VAL A 622 11.69 -24.07 3.13
N GLN A 623 11.96 -25.35 2.76
CA GLN A 623 13.01 -25.69 1.80
C GLN A 623 12.80 -24.97 0.47
N ARG A 624 11.57 -24.98 -0.06
CA ARG A 624 11.25 -24.27 -1.29
C ARG A 624 11.52 -22.78 -1.17
N ALA A 625 11.12 -22.17 -0.06
CA ALA A 625 11.34 -20.73 0.13
C ALA A 625 12.82 -20.37 0.19
N VAL A 626 13.63 -21.08 0.97
CA VAL A 626 15.07 -20.75 1.09
C VAL A 626 15.84 -20.95 -0.22
N THR A 627 15.42 -21.93 -1.04
CA THR A 627 16.05 -22.19 -2.35
C THR A 627 15.53 -21.28 -3.46
N THR A 628 14.32 -20.72 -3.31
CA THR A 628 13.76 -19.78 -4.28
C THR A 628 14.31 -18.39 -3.98
N GLN A 629 15.32 -17.98 -4.75
CA GLN A 629 15.68 -16.56 -4.79
C GLN A 629 14.43 -15.81 -5.25
N SER A 630 14.17 -14.62 -4.68
CA SER A 630 13.09 -13.75 -5.12
C SER A 630 13.21 -13.62 -6.64
N GLY A 631 12.34 -14.36 -7.34
CA GLY A 631 12.48 -14.62 -8.77
C GLY A 631 12.01 -13.48 -9.65
N THR A 632 11.95 -12.30 -9.12
CA THR A 632 11.71 -11.11 -9.90
C THR A 632 12.99 -10.29 -9.89
N THR A 633 13.86 -10.59 -10.84
CA THR A 633 14.72 -9.55 -11.39
C THR A 633 13.74 -8.46 -11.82
N ARG A 634 13.69 -7.35 -11.10
CA ARG A 634 12.91 -6.21 -11.54
C ARG A 634 13.63 -5.60 -12.71
N TYR A 635 12.93 -5.33 -13.79
CA TYR A 635 13.45 -4.51 -14.86
C TYR A 635 13.47 -3.07 -14.40
N THR A 636 14.66 -2.57 -14.08
CA THR A 636 14.96 -1.18 -13.75
C THR A 636 16.24 -0.81 -14.50
N LEU A 637 16.42 0.43 -14.88
CA LEU A 637 17.66 0.95 -15.44
C LEU A 637 18.24 2.08 -14.56
N PHE A 638 17.77 2.18 -13.32
CA PHE A 638 18.24 3.20 -12.37
C PHE A 638 19.73 3.07 -12.07
N LYS A 639 20.22 1.86 -11.85
CA LYS A 639 21.65 1.58 -11.65
C LYS A 639 22.49 2.02 -12.85
N GLU A 640 22.05 1.70 -14.06
CA GLU A 640 22.74 2.02 -15.31
C GLU A 640 22.78 3.54 -15.54
N ARG A 641 21.70 4.26 -15.23
CA ARG A 641 21.64 5.73 -15.23
C ARG A 641 22.62 6.34 -14.23
N LEU A 642 22.67 5.81 -13.00
CA LEU A 642 23.63 6.25 -11.99
C LEU A 642 25.08 6.08 -12.46
N GLN A 643 25.38 5.00 -13.18
CA GLN A 643 26.71 4.72 -13.72
C GLN A 643 27.04 5.54 -14.99
N GLY A 644 26.09 6.32 -15.51
CA GLY A 644 26.25 7.10 -16.74
C GLY A 644 26.36 6.24 -17.99
N LEU A 645 25.71 5.06 -17.99
CA LEU A 645 25.69 4.14 -19.13
C LEU A 645 24.56 4.44 -20.12
N ILE A 646 23.53 5.18 -19.66
CA ILE A 646 22.39 5.67 -20.44
C ILE A 646 21.96 7.05 -19.94
#